data_50d42d5e16bdeaa532be1343caeae5dc
#
_entry.id   50d42d5e16bdeaa532be1343caeae5dc
#
_cell.length_a   1.000
_cell.length_b   1.000
_cell.length_c   1.000
_cell.angle_alpha   90.00
_cell.angle_beta   90.00
_cell.angle_gamma   90.00
#
_symmetry.space_group_name_H-M   'P 1'
#
loop_
_entity.id
_entity.type
_entity.pdbx_description
1 polymer ?
#
loop_
_entity_poly.entity_id
_entity_poly.type
_entity_poly.pdbx_seq_one_letter_code
_entity_poly.pdbx_strand_id
1 'polypeptide(L)'
;MKNFALKSLLILFIFKANFFTAQDQEILLTINGNPVYKSEFEQIYWKNKKESIATKDDLNEYIELFKKFKLKVAAAEELGLDTIQKFISELQGYRVQLEKPYLIDTSSNESLIKEAYYRTVNEISASHILVKVDPNASAEDTLAAYKKISSIRKNILSGKYSFKEAASKFSEDPSAKRNGGYLGFFGAFRMVYEFENACYNTKIGGISEPFRSQFGYHIVEVDKTRKGRGKVKVAHIMVSTKAEDSEQKKQNNEKKIKELYQKLLNGESFKDLAVEFSDDRNSARKGGELDWIQSSGSYYKEFESAVFSLENDNDISEPFLTPAGWHIVKRLDYVPLGDFKSLKNELKVKIQKNIRSDISKKTFISKLKKEYSFNENRQNLNEIYKLVNNKGFSTKLVAENKKKLSKVLFSFDDSVYTQFDFADHLSTSKSRNRGELKDYVNTAYNSYVNAKLMDFEKSKLESKHPDFKALLKEYRDGILLFEISDQMIWTKAIKDTSGLKDFYSKNKSTWMWEDRLKLEIFSSTNEKTIKKAYVLKKKGKLKNDSILNYLNKDSQLTVKFEEGKKNKSDLAFLIDVVLSPGLNKPFKFDNKFFVVNQLEEIPSAPKEIFEAEGAITAAYQEYLEQQWLSDLAKKYPIEVNYDVLYSIVNKPN
;
A
#
# COMPACT_ATOMS: atom_id res chain seq x y z
N MET A 1 -18.81 11.95 5.87
CA MET A 1 -19.06 10.51 5.96
C MET A 1 -18.90 9.70 4.66
N LYS A 2 -18.51 10.32 3.52
CA LYS A 2 -18.31 9.60 2.22
C LYS A 2 -17.01 8.77 2.09
N ASN A 3 -16.10 8.82 3.05
CA ASN A 3 -14.76 8.19 2.92
C ASN A 3 -14.52 6.98 3.83
N PHE A 4 -15.50 6.49 4.55
CA PHE A 4 -15.26 5.42 5.54
C PHE A 4 -15.64 4.01 5.07
N ALA A 5 -16.53 3.86 4.13
CA ALA A 5 -16.99 2.55 3.65
C ALA A 5 -16.07 1.87 2.63
N LEU A 6 -15.17 2.61 1.96
CA LEU A 6 -14.35 2.09 0.85
C LEU A 6 -12.95 1.60 1.25
N LYS A 7 -12.51 1.85 2.49
CA LYS A 7 -11.13 1.50 2.93
C LYS A 7 -10.98 0.11 3.55
N SER A 8 -12.07 -0.61 3.82
CA SER A 8 -12.02 -1.91 4.50
C SER A 8 -12.00 -3.12 3.57
N LEU A 9 -12.00 -2.95 2.25
CA LEU A 9 -12.09 -4.07 1.29
C LEU A 9 -10.75 -4.45 0.63
N LEU A 10 -9.62 -4.00 1.16
CA LEU A 10 -8.29 -4.30 0.60
C LEU A 10 -7.47 -5.18 1.55
N ILE A 11 -7.96 -6.41 1.82
CA ILE A 11 -7.22 -7.42 2.58
C ILE A 11 -7.01 -8.68 1.73
N LEU A 12 -5.75 -8.90 1.42
CA LEU A 12 -5.01 -10.15 1.11
C LEU A 12 -5.79 -11.32 0.50
N PHE A 13 -5.59 -11.56 -0.79
CA PHE A 13 -5.90 -12.81 -1.45
C PHE A 13 -4.67 -13.72 -1.53
N ILE A 14 -4.70 -14.84 -0.80
CA ILE A 14 -3.88 -16.03 -1.10
C ILE A 14 -4.79 -16.98 -1.88
N PHE A 15 -4.55 -17.13 -3.18
CA PHE A 15 -5.32 -18.05 -4.02
C PHE A 15 -4.74 -19.45 -3.97
N LYS A 16 -5.56 -20.42 -3.57
CA LYS A 16 -5.46 -21.82 -4.05
C LYS A 16 -6.35 -21.92 -5.29
N ALA A 17 -5.77 -22.27 -6.42
CA ALA A 17 -6.53 -22.60 -7.62
C ALA A 17 -7.28 -23.91 -7.39
N ASN A 18 -8.61 -23.84 -7.29
CA ASN A 18 -9.46 -25.02 -7.33
C ASN A 18 -10.02 -25.17 -8.74
N PHE A 19 -9.94 -26.38 -9.26
CA PHE A 19 -10.58 -26.80 -10.51
C PHE A 19 -12.09 -26.80 -10.31
N PHE A 20 -12.78 -25.84 -10.92
CA PHE A 20 -14.24 -25.88 -11.07
C PHE A 20 -14.59 -26.87 -12.18
N THR A 21 -15.23 -27.98 -11.80
CA THR A 21 -15.82 -28.96 -12.73
C THR A 21 -17.27 -28.56 -13.06
N ALA A 22 -17.88 -29.23 -14.04
CA ALA A 22 -19.22 -28.96 -14.59
C ALA A 22 -20.41 -28.90 -13.58
N GLN A 23 -20.13 -28.87 -12.29
CA GLN A 23 -21.09 -28.77 -11.18
C GLN A 23 -21.60 -27.34 -10.92
N ASP A 24 -21.10 -26.33 -11.69
CA ASP A 24 -21.36 -24.90 -11.44
C ASP A 24 -22.67 -24.37 -12.03
N GLN A 25 -23.56 -25.23 -12.53
CA GLN A 25 -24.80 -24.82 -13.19
C GLN A 25 -26.08 -25.08 -12.38
N GLU A 26 -25.99 -25.39 -11.07
CA GLU A 26 -27.20 -25.52 -10.24
C GLU A 26 -27.85 -24.16 -10.04
N ILE A 27 -29.09 -24.00 -10.52
CA ILE A 27 -29.88 -22.80 -10.33
C ILE A 27 -30.36 -22.75 -8.88
N LEU A 28 -29.88 -21.76 -8.12
CA LEU A 28 -30.27 -21.54 -6.73
C LEU A 28 -31.62 -20.81 -6.64
N LEU A 29 -31.77 -19.79 -7.46
CA LEU A 29 -33.02 -19.02 -7.51
C LEU A 29 -33.21 -18.42 -8.92
N THR A 30 -34.47 -18.02 -9.23
CA THR A 30 -34.75 -17.21 -10.40
C THR A 30 -35.33 -15.86 -9.99
N ILE A 31 -35.02 -14.81 -10.74
CA ILE A 31 -35.59 -13.46 -10.58
C ILE A 31 -36.19 -13.07 -11.89
N ASN A 32 -37.51 -12.92 -11.93
CA ASN A 32 -38.23 -12.66 -13.16
C ASN A 32 -37.85 -13.63 -14.29
N GLY A 33 -37.70 -14.93 -13.96
CA GLY A 33 -37.27 -16.00 -14.86
C GLY A 33 -35.75 -16.05 -15.17
N ASN A 34 -34.95 -15.06 -14.78
CA ASN A 34 -33.50 -15.08 -14.98
C ASN A 34 -32.80 -15.90 -13.90
N PRO A 35 -31.95 -16.89 -14.27
CA PRO A 35 -31.30 -17.76 -13.30
C PRO A 35 -30.18 -17.08 -12.54
N VAL A 36 -30.10 -17.37 -11.26
CA VAL A 36 -28.97 -17.07 -10.37
C VAL A 36 -28.42 -18.40 -9.85
N TYR A 37 -27.13 -18.61 -10.04
CA TYR A 37 -26.50 -19.90 -9.78
C TYR A 37 -26.00 -20.02 -8.34
N LYS A 38 -25.93 -21.26 -7.83
CA LYS A 38 -25.41 -21.62 -6.52
C LYS A 38 -24.01 -21.06 -6.30
N SER A 39 -23.13 -21.18 -7.28
CA SER A 39 -21.75 -20.69 -7.21
C SER A 39 -21.65 -19.20 -6.90
N GLU A 40 -22.57 -18.39 -7.45
CA GLU A 40 -22.62 -16.94 -7.16
C GLU A 40 -23.00 -16.64 -5.70
N PHE A 41 -23.96 -17.39 -5.17
CA PHE A 41 -24.34 -17.28 -3.76
C PHE A 41 -23.21 -17.75 -2.83
N GLU A 42 -22.63 -18.92 -3.09
CA GLU A 42 -21.56 -19.50 -2.29
C GLU A 42 -20.35 -18.56 -2.19
N GLN A 43 -19.97 -17.93 -3.29
CA GLN A 43 -18.85 -17.01 -3.33
C GLN A 43 -19.04 -15.84 -2.34
N ILE A 44 -20.23 -15.23 -2.31
CA ILE A 44 -20.55 -14.09 -1.46
C ILE A 44 -20.77 -14.57 -0.01
N TYR A 45 -21.48 -15.68 0.17
CA TYR A 45 -21.79 -16.25 1.48
C TYR A 45 -20.51 -16.61 2.25
N TRP A 46 -19.62 -17.43 1.65
CA TRP A 46 -18.40 -17.87 2.30
C TRP A 46 -17.35 -16.78 2.49
N LYS A 47 -17.40 -15.72 1.72
CA LYS A 47 -16.55 -14.54 1.92
C LYS A 47 -16.89 -13.81 3.23
N ASN A 48 -18.16 -13.79 3.59
CA ASN A 48 -18.68 -13.08 4.75
C ASN A 48 -18.78 -13.95 6.02
N LYS A 49 -18.68 -15.29 5.88
CA LYS A 49 -18.75 -16.22 6.98
C LYS A 49 -17.35 -16.65 7.46
N LYS A 50 -17.15 -16.61 8.78
CA LYS A 50 -15.87 -17.02 9.40
C LYS A 50 -15.77 -18.55 9.57
N GLU A 51 -16.89 -19.18 9.88
CA GLU A 51 -16.99 -20.62 10.02
C GLU A 51 -16.93 -21.32 8.66
N SER A 52 -16.44 -22.57 8.64
CA SER A 52 -16.35 -23.40 7.43
C SER A 52 -17.58 -24.31 7.19
N ILE A 53 -18.55 -24.27 8.10
CA ILE A 53 -19.78 -25.07 8.06
C ILE A 53 -20.99 -24.12 8.04
N ALA A 54 -21.96 -24.41 7.17
CA ALA A 54 -23.23 -23.69 7.10
C ALA A 54 -24.32 -24.47 7.86
N THR A 55 -25.16 -23.76 8.61
CA THR A 55 -26.40 -24.30 9.15
C THR A 55 -27.59 -23.90 8.28
N LYS A 56 -28.71 -24.61 8.38
CA LYS A 56 -29.92 -24.24 7.64
C LYS A 56 -30.44 -22.86 8.02
N ASP A 57 -30.33 -22.50 9.30
CA ASP A 57 -30.77 -21.19 9.80
C ASP A 57 -29.93 -20.07 9.22
N ASP A 58 -28.59 -20.21 9.21
CA ASP A 58 -27.69 -19.26 8.55
C ASP A 58 -28.02 -19.08 7.06
N LEU A 59 -28.29 -20.19 6.35
CA LEU A 59 -28.62 -20.14 4.93
C LEU A 59 -29.97 -19.45 4.71
N ASN A 60 -30.97 -19.70 5.55
CA ASN A 60 -32.28 -19.04 5.49
C ASN A 60 -32.18 -17.54 5.74
N GLU A 61 -31.40 -17.13 6.74
CA GLU A 61 -31.18 -15.71 6.99
C GLU A 61 -30.44 -15.03 5.84
N TYR A 62 -29.39 -15.67 5.33
CA TYR A 62 -28.56 -15.08 4.30
C TYR A 62 -29.21 -15.03 2.92
N ILE A 63 -30.09 -16.03 2.58
CA ILE A 63 -30.81 -16.02 1.30
C ILE A 63 -31.78 -14.84 1.23
N GLU A 64 -32.39 -14.42 2.35
CA GLU A 64 -33.25 -13.25 2.38
C GLU A 64 -32.47 -11.93 2.11
N LEU A 65 -31.24 -11.82 2.64
CA LEU A 65 -30.35 -10.70 2.33
C LEU A 65 -29.93 -10.73 0.86
N PHE A 66 -29.61 -11.91 0.36
CA PHE A 66 -29.20 -12.11 -1.04
C PHE A 66 -30.32 -11.78 -2.03
N LYS A 67 -31.57 -12.17 -1.72
CA LYS A 67 -32.77 -11.80 -2.51
C LYS A 67 -32.91 -10.27 -2.61
N LYS A 68 -32.82 -9.56 -1.48
CA LYS A 68 -32.90 -8.09 -1.45
C LYS A 68 -31.79 -7.44 -2.31
N PHE A 69 -30.58 -7.96 -2.19
CA PHE A 69 -29.44 -7.53 -3.03
C PHE A 69 -29.74 -7.71 -4.52
N LYS A 70 -30.17 -8.90 -4.93
CA LYS A 70 -30.43 -9.22 -6.33
C LYS A 70 -31.64 -8.44 -6.90
N LEU A 71 -32.69 -8.19 -6.12
CA LEU A 71 -33.80 -7.34 -6.51
C LEU A 71 -33.36 -5.91 -6.85
N LYS A 72 -32.47 -5.33 -6.03
CA LYS A 72 -31.94 -4.00 -6.28
C LYS A 72 -31.07 -3.95 -7.53
N VAL A 73 -30.24 -4.99 -7.75
CA VAL A 73 -29.41 -5.09 -8.96
C VAL A 73 -30.30 -5.18 -10.21
N ALA A 74 -31.35 -6.02 -10.20
CA ALA A 74 -32.29 -6.14 -11.31
C ALA A 74 -32.99 -4.80 -11.61
N ALA A 75 -33.38 -4.07 -10.57
CA ALA A 75 -33.97 -2.73 -10.74
C ALA A 75 -32.99 -1.73 -11.34
N ALA A 76 -31.70 -1.80 -10.95
CA ALA A 76 -30.65 -0.94 -11.49
C ALA A 76 -30.40 -1.23 -12.99
N GLU A 77 -30.38 -2.51 -13.37
CA GLU A 77 -30.23 -2.95 -14.76
C GLU A 77 -31.42 -2.48 -15.63
N GLU A 78 -32.65 -2.63 -15.13
CA GLU A 78 -33.85 -2.14 -15.85
C GLU A 78 -33.84 -0.63 -16.08
N LEU A 79 -33.29 0.13 -15.13
CA LEU A 79 -33.10 1.58 -15.29
C LEU A 79 -31.88 1.94 -16.19
N GLY A 80 -31.16 0.95 -16.72
CA GLY A 80 -30.00 1.14 -17.58
C GLY A 80 -28.81 1.77 -16.88
N LEU A 81 -28.69 1.65 -15.54
CA LEU A 81 -27.58 2.25 -14.78
C LEU A 81 -26.22 1.63 -15.14
N ASP A 82 -26.20 0.41 -15.68
CA ASP A 82 -25.01 -0.26 -16.19
C ASP A 82 -24.53 0.27 -17.56
N THR A 83 -25.34 1.10 -18.24
CA THR A 83 -25.00 1.68 -19.56
C THR A 83 -24.47 3.11 -19.46
N ILE A 84 -24.54 3.76 -18.30
CA ILE A 84 -24.07 5.13 -18.13
C ILE A 84 -22.54 5.21 -18.11
N GLN A 85 -21.98 6.27 -18.71
CA GLN A 85 -20.52 6.43 -18.85
C GLN A 85 -19.76 6.41 -17.50
N LYS A 86 -20.36 6.96 -16.45
CA LYS A 86 -19.78 6.94 -15.09
C LYS A 86 -19.57 5.50 -14.60
N PHE A 87 -20.60 4.66 -14.72
CA PHE A 87 -20.56 3.25 -14.34
C PHE A 87 -19.50 2.47 -15.14
N ILE A 88 -19.53 2.63 -16.49
CA ILE A 88 -18.58 1.95 -17.39
C ILE A 88 -17.14 2.31 -17.01
N SER A 89 -16.87 3.60 -16.77
CA SER A 89 -15.53 4.07 -16.40
C SER A 89 -15.07 3.55 -15.05
N GLU A 90 -15.98 3.48 -14.09
CA GLU A 90 -15.69 2.99 -12.73
C GLU A 90 -15.42 1.48 -12.75
N LEU A 91 -16.28 0.69 -13.41
CA LEU A 91 -16.09 -0.75 -13.57
C LEU A 91 -14.80 -1.07 -14.31
N GLN A 92 -14.47 -0.32 -15.37
CA GLN A 92 -13.20 -0.46 -16.07
C GLN A 92 -12.00 -0.16 -15.18
N GLY A 93 -12.12 0.82 -14.29
CA GLY A 93 -11.09 1.12 -13.28
C GLY A 93 -10.83 -0.06 -12.34
N TYR A 94 -11.88 -0.71 -11.85
CA TYR A 94 -11.76 -1.93 -11.04
C TYR A 94 -11.20 -3.09 -11.86
N ARG A 95 -11.67 -3.30 -13.09
CA ARG A 95 -11.16 -4.34 -13.99
C ARG A 95 -9.65 -4.27 -14.14
N VAL A 96 -9.09 -3.07 -14.41
CA VAL A 96 -7.63 -2.84 -14.53
C VAL A 96 -6.87 -3.20 -13.25
N GLN A 97 -7.49 -3.06 -12.08
CA GLN A 97 -6.87 -3.48 -10.83
C GLN A 97 -6.92 -4.99 -10.63
N LEU A 98 -8.07 -5.59 -10.93
CA LEU A 98 -8.33 -7.02 -10.74
C LEU A 98 -7.55 -7.91 -11.73
N GLU A 99 -7.29 -7.43 -12.96
CA GLU A 99 -6.56 -8.20 -13.98
C GLU A 99 -5.05 -8.39 -13.67
N LYS A 100 -4.46 -7.49 -12.85
CA LYS A 100 -3.00 -7.50 -12.60
C LYS A 100 -2.42 -8.84 -12.13
N PRO A 101 -3.04 -9.58 -11.19
CA PRO A 101 -2.52 -10.88 -10.75
C PRO A 101 -2.50 -11.95 -11.85
N TYR A 102 -3.41 -11.84 -12.84
CA TYR A 102 -3.55 -12.80 -13.93
C TYR A 102 -2.63 -12.52 -15.11
N LEU A 103 -2.08 -11.30 -15.20
CA LEU A 103 -1.21 -10.84 -16.28
C LEU A 103 0.30 -10.98 -15.94
N ILE A 104 0.62 -11.91 -15.06
CA ILE A 104 1.99 -12.22 -14.66
C ILE A 104 2.24 -13.72 -14.74
N ASP A 105 3.45 -14.10 -15.08
CA ASP A 105 3.86 -15.50 -14.93
C ASP A 105 4.14 -15.81 -13.45
N THR A 106 3.18 -16.48 -12.80
CA THR A 106 3.27 -16.83 -11.38
C THR A 106 4.43 -17.74 -11.06
N SER A 107 4.79 -18.67 -11.97
CA SER A 107 5.91 -19.61 -11.79
C SER A 107 7.26 -18.89 -11.86
N SER A 108 7.45 -18.05 -12.85
CA SER A 108 8.64 -17.19 -12.97
C SER A 108 8.76 -16.23 -11.79
N ASN A 109 7.65 -15.63 -11.36
CA ASN A 109 7.63 -14.71 -10.22
C ASN A 109 7.98 -15.41 -8.90
N GLU A 110 7.45 -16.63 -8.66
CA GLU A 110 7.79 -17.44 -7.48
C GLU A 110 9.27 -17.84 -7.47
N SER A 111 9.83 -18.19 -8.64
CA SER A 111 11.26 -18.49 -8.80
C SER A 111 12.12 -17.26 -8.48
N LEU A 112 11.75 -16.07 -8.96
CA LEU A 112 12.45 -14.83 -8.65
C LEU A 112 12.37 -14.45 -7.15
N ILE A 113 11.24 -14.75 -6.49
CA ILE A 113 11.10 -14.54 -5.03
C ILE A 113 12.02 -15.50 -4.27
N LYS A 114 12.08 -16.78 -4.66
CA LYS A 114 12.98 -17.76 -4.04
C LYS A 114 14.44 -17.40 -4.25
N GLU A 115 14.81 -16.97 -5.45
CA GLU A 115 16.14 -16.47 -5.77
C GLU A 115 16.50 -15.26 -4.91
N ALA A 116 15.62 -14.26 -4.83
CA ALA A 116 15.84 -13.08 -4.00
C ALA A 116 15.97 -13.45 -2.52
N TYR A 117 15.17 -14.38 -2.03
CA TYR A 117 15.31 -14.91 -0.67
C TYR A 117 16.66 -15.57 -0.46
N TYR A 118 17.05 -16.49 -1.36
CA TYR A 118 18.35 -17.16 -1.28
C TYR A 118 19.50 -16.15 -1.21
N ARG A 119 19.48 -15.12 -2.06
CA ARG A 119 20.49 -14.06 -2.09
C ARG A 119 20.42 -13.11 -0.91
N THR A 120 19.27 -12.99 -0.26
CA THR A 120 19.10 -12.22 0.98
C THR A 120 19.70 -12.95 2.18
N VAL A 121 19.50 -14.29 2.26
CA VAL A 121 20.01 -15.11 3.37
C VAL A 121 21.45 -15.57 3.16
N ASN A 122 22.01 -15.47 1.95
CA ASN A 122 23.38 -15.84 1.64
C ASN A 122 24.06 -14.65 0.94
N GLU A 123 24.72 -13.82 1.72
CA GLU A 123 25.46 -12.67 1.20
C GLU A 123 26.75 -13.11 0.52
N ILE A 124 27.12 -12.40 -0.54
CA ILE A 124 28.33 -12.64 -1.32
C ILE A 124 29.27 -11.44 -1.25
N SER A 125 30.57 -11.68 -1.13
CA SER A 125 31.64 -10.68 -1.20
C SER A 125 32.33 -10.81 -2.54
N ALA A 126 32.49 -9.69 -3.23
CA ALA A 126 33.14 -9.66 -4.54
C ALA A 126 33.95 -8.39 -4.77
N SER A 127 34.89 -8.49 -5.69
CA SER A 127 35.60 -7.37 -6.30
C SER A 127 35.22 -7.24 -7.76
N HIS A 128 35.28 -6.05 -8.36
CA HIS A 128 34.94 -5.85 -9.76
C HIS A 128 35.91 -4.95 -10.53
N ILE A 129 35.91 -5.12 -11.85
CA ILE A 129 36.54 -4.22 -12.81
C ILE A 129 35.47 -3.77 -13.78
N LEU A 130 35.40 -2.47 -14.03
CA LEU A 130 34.49 -1.83 -14.98
C LEU A 130 35.25 -1.22 -16.15
N VAL A 131 34.78 -1.49 -17.37
CA VAL A 131 35.07 -0.70 -18.57
C VAL A 131 33.78 -0.02 -18.99
N LYS A 132 33.73 1.30 -18.88
CA LYS A 132 32.53 2.10 -19.15
C LYS A 132 32.16 2.03 -20.63
N VAL A 133 30.89 1.93 -20.91
CA VAL A 133 30.30 2.11 -22.22
C VAL A 133 28.84 2.56 -22.05
N ASP A 134 28.48 3.59 -22.80
CA ASP A 134 27.12 4.13 -22.75
C ASP A 134 26.09 3.05 -23.14
N PRO A 135 24.91 2.98 -22.49
CA PRO A 135 23.85 2.06 -22.90
C PRO A 135 23.47 2.14 -24.36
N ASN A 136 23.60 3.33 -24.98
CA ASN A 136 23.26 3.62 -26.37
C ASN A 136 24.52 3.78 -27.26
N ALA A 137 25.68 3.31 -26.79
CA ALA A 137 26.93 3.37 -27.55
C ALA A 137 26.83 2.61 -28.89
N SER A 138 27.64 2.99 -29.84
CA SER A 138 27.75 2.31 -31.14
C SER A 138 28.15 0.83 -30.97
N ALA A 139 27.88 0.02 -31.98
CA ALA A 139 28.34 -1.37 -32.02
C ALA A 139 29.86 -1.49 -31.92
N GLU A 140 30.58 -0.54 -32.55
CA GLU A 140 32.03 -0.46 -32.56
C GLU A 140 32.58 -0.16 -31.14
N ASP A 141 32.06 0.86 -30.45
CA ASP A 141 32.45 1.22 -29.08
C ASP A 141 32.14 0.09 -28.10
N THR A 142 30.96 -0.54 -28.27
CA THR A 142 30.53 -1.71 -27.48
C THR A 142 31.53 -2.87 -27.68
N LEU A 143 31.94 -3.17 -28.90
CA LEU A 143 32.91 -4.21 -29.19
C LEU A 143 34.31 -3.86 -28.66
N ALA A 144 34.72 -2.61 -28.74
CA ALA A 144 36.00 -2.13 -28.21
C ALA A 144 36.07 -2.32 -26.67
N ALA A 145 34.99 -1.94 -25.96
CA ALA A 145 34.89 -2.12 -24.52
C ALA A 145 34.89 -3.62 -24.11
N TYR A 146 34.16 -4.47 -24.87
CA TYR A 146 34.19 -5.91 -24.65
C TYR A 146 35.59 -6.53 -24.86
N LYS A 147 36.29 -6.16 -25.91
CA LYS A 147 37.67 -6.59 -26.15
C LYS A 147 38.63 -6.15 -25.05
N LYS A 148 38.47 -4.91 -24.55
CA LYS A 148 39.29 -4.35 -23.46
C LYS A 148 39.10 -5.15 -22.17
N ILE A 149 37.85 -5.37 -21.73
CA ILE A 149 37.58 -6.11 -20.50
C ILE A 149 38.01 -7.59 -20.60
N SER A 150 37.83 -8.20 -21.78
CA SER A 150 38.25 -9.59 -22.05
C SER A 150 39.78 -9.73 -22.00
N SER A 151 40.51 -8.74 -22.50
CA SER A 151 41.98 -8.71 -22.41
C SER A 151 42.47 -8.56 -20.95
N ILE A 152 41.81 -7.72 -20.15
CA ILE A 152 42.11 -7.57 -18.73
C ILE A 152 41.88 -8.92 -18.01
N ARG A 153 40.76 -9.58 -18.26
CA ARG A 153 40.46 -10.90 -17.70
C ARG A 153 41.54 -11.93 -18.07
N LYS A 154 41.94 -11.99 -19.36
CA LYS A 154 42.98 -12.92 -19.80
C LYS A 154 44.30 -12.69 -19.08
N ASN A 155 44.71 -11.44 -18.87
CA ASN A 155 45.90 -11.08 -18.13
C ASN A 155 45.87 -11.50 -16.66
N ILE A 156 44.67 -11.43 -16.01
CA ILE A 156 44.50 -11.91 -14.64
C ILE A 156 44.60 -13.45 -14.59
N LEU A 157 43.87 -14.13 -15.49
CA LEU A 157 43.86 -15.61 -15.53
C LEU A 157 45.23 -16.21 -15.85
N SER A 158 46.08 -15.47 -16.59
CA SER A 158 47.48 -15.86 -16.85
C SER A 158 48.47 -15.55 -15.73
N GLY A 159 47.98 -14.95 -14.63
CA GLY A 159 48.82 -14.57 -13.51
C GLY A 159 49.69 -13.31 -13.72
N LYS A 160 49.50 -12.57 -14.81
CA LYS A 160 50.23 -11.33 -15.09
C LYS A 160 49.92 -10.20 -14.08
N TYR A 161 48.72 -10.19 -13.56
CA TYR A 161 48.21 -9.27 -12.55
C TYR A 161 47.34 -10.05 -11.57
N SER A 162 47.40 -9.72 -10.28
CA SER A 162 46.28 -10.04 -9.37
C SER A 162 45.03 -9.25 -9.75
N PHE A 163 43.84 -9.72 -9.34
CA PHE A 163 42.60 -9.00 -9.60
C PHE A 163 42.63 -7.56 -9.04
N LYS A 164 43.15 -7.40 -7.82
CA LYS A 164 43.31 -6.11 -7.12
C LYS A 164 44.21 -5.14 -7.91
N GLU A 165 45.36 -5.61 -8.40
CA GLU A 165 46.28 -4.78 -9.21
C GLU A 165 45.61 -4.38 -10.53
N ALA A 166 44.96 -5.33 -11.19
CA ALA A 166 44.24 -5.06 -12.43
C ALA A 166 43.07 -4.07 -12.22
N ALA A 167 42.32 -4.20 -11.12
CA ALA A 167 41.27 -3.27 -10.76
C ALA A 167 41.80 -1.85 -10.53
N SER A 168 42.87 -1.72 -9.72
CA SER A 168 43.49 -0.41 -9.44
C SER A 168 44.05 0.27 -10.69
N LYS A 169 44.53 -0.53 -11.67
CA LYS A 169 45.21 -0.03 -12.90
C LYS A 169 44.27 0.22 -14.05
N PHE A 170 43.27 -0.62 -14.23
CA PHE A 170 42.49 -0.65 -15.47
C PHE A 170 41.00 -0.38 -15.29
N SER A 171 40.48 -0.49 -14.06
CA SER A 171 39.05 -0.22 -13.80
C SER A 171 38.76 1.26 -13.99
N GLU A 172 37.63 1.53 -14.63
CA GLU A 172 37.08 2.87 -14.80
C GLU A 172 36.06 3.23 -13.70
N ASP A 173 35.91 2.34 -12.70
CA ASP A 173 35.23 2.70 -11.45
C ASP A 173 36.13 3.59 -10.59
N PRO A 174 35.67 4.81 -10.21
CA PRO A 174 36.51 5.73 -9.43
C PRO A 174 36.99 5.18 -8.10
N SER A 175 36.24 4.25 -7.50
CA SER A 175 36.58 3.64 -6.19
C SER A 175 37.73 2.63 -6.30
N ALA A 176 37.90 2.00 -7.46
CA ALA A 176 38.85 0.89 -7.67
C ALA A 176 40.31 1.25 -7.36
N LYS A 177 40.70 2.51 -7.60
CA LYS A 177 42.06 3.00 -7.25
C LYS A 177 42.35 2.92 -5.76
N ARG A 178 41.35 3.06 -4.90
CA ARG A 178 41.48 3.07 -3.45
C ARG A 178 41.28 1.69 -2.83
N ASN A 179 40.24 0.96 -3.30
CA ASN A 179 39.80 -0.29 -2.71
C ASN A 179 40.18 -1.54 -3.52
N GLY A 180 40.85 -1.40 -4.67
CA GLY A 180 41.19 -2.53 -5.54
C GLY A 180 39.96 -3.22 -6.15
N GLY A 181 38.85 -2.48 -6.30
CA GLY A 181 37.59 -2.98 -6.83
C GLY A 181 36.70 -3.72 -5.78
N TYR A 182 37.13 -3.80 -4.53
CA TYR A 182 36.41 -4.50 -3.46
C TYR A 182 35.08 -3.81 -3.11
N LEU A 183 33.97 -4.58 -3.08
CA LEU A 183 32.63 -4.09 -2.86
C LEU A 183 32.04 -4.47 -1.48
N GLY A 184 32.74 -5.33 -0.72
CA GLY A 184 32.20 -5.86 0.52
C GLY A 184 31.15 -6.95 0.32
N PHE A 185 30.43 -7.26 1.38
CA PHE A 185 29.34 -8.22 1.34
C PHE A 185 28.04 -7.54 0.94
N PHE A 186 27.28 -8.18 0.06
CA PHE A 186 25.96 -7.73 -0.35
C PHE A 186 25.03 -8.92 -0.63
N GLY A 187 23.76 -8.67 -0.47
CA GLY A 187 22.68 -9.59 -0.79
C GLY A 187 21.80 -9.10 -1.95
N ALA A 188 20.60 -9.62 -2.07
CA ALA A 188 19.64 -9.22 -3.10
C ALA A 188 19.32 -7.71 -3.10
N PHE A 189 19.09 -7.14 -4.28
CA PHE A 189 18.67 -5.74 -4.52
C PHE A 189 19.70 -4.65 -4.18
N ARG A 190 20.96 -5.02 -3.92
CA ARG A 190 22.03 -4.05 -3.62
C ARG A 190 22.80 -3.62 -4.85
N MET A 191 22.93 -4.54 -5.81
CA MET A 191 23.57 -4.29 -7.09
C MET A 191 22.52 -4.36 -8.20
N VAL A 192 22.86 -3.86 -9.41
CA VAL A 192 22.02 -4.11 -10.58
C VAL A 192 21.91 -5.61 -10.84
N TYR A 193 20.79 -6.06 -11.36
CA TYR A 193 20.47 -7.49 -11.41
C TYR A 193 21.48 -8.31 -12.20
N GLU A 194 21.98 -7.77 -13.31
CA GLU A 194 23.00 -8.40 -14.15
C GLU A 194 24.30 -8.64 -13.36
N PHE A 195 24.67 -7.66 -12.55
CA PHE A 195 25.86 -7.74 -11.69
C PHE A 195 25.68 -8.77 -10.57
N GLU A 196 24.53 -8.73 -9.92
CA GLU A 196 24.14 -9.69 -8.90
C GLU A 196 24.15 -11.12 -9.44
N ASN A 197 23.56 -11.33 -10.65
CA ASN A 197 23.59 -12.62 -11.33
C ASN A 197 25.00 -13.12 -11.60
N ALA A 198 25.86 -12.26 -12.11
CA ALA A 198 27.25 -12.65 -12.40
C ALA A 198 27.96 -13.10 -11.12
N CYS A 199 27.77 -12.38 -10.01
CA CYS A 199 28.39 -12.77 -8.73
C CYS A 199 27.89 -14.12 -8.22
N TYR A 200 26.55 -14.32 -8.16
CA TYR A 200 25.98 -15.57 -7.64
C TYR A 200 26.16 -16.78 -8.56
N ASN A 201 26.44 -16.58 -9.85
CA ASN A 201 26.75 -17.65 -10.80
C ASN A 201 28.27 -17.94 -10.94
N THR A 202 29.12 -17.14 -10.28
CA THR A 202 30.58 -17.33 -10.28
C THR A 202 30.97 -18.13 -9.02
N LYS A 203 31.80 -19.14 -9.18
CA LYS A 203 32.35 -19.94 -8.07
C LYS A 203 33.19 -19.06 -7.14
N ILE A 204 33.19 -19.37 -5.85
CA ILE A 204 34.08 -18.72 -4.87
C ILE A 204 35.55 -18.90 -5.32
N GLY A 205 36.32 -17.85 -5.31
CA GLY A 205 37.70 -17.77 -5.81
C GLY A 205 37.78 -17.69 -7.35
N GLY A 206 36.65 -17.66 -8.05
CA GLY A 206 36.60 -17.59 -9.51
C GLY A 206 36.37 -16.18 -10.05
N ILE A 207 36.67 -16.02 -11.35
CA ILE A 207 36.45 -14.78 -12.09
C ILE A 207 35.38 -15.01 -13.15
N SER A 208 34.35 -14.15 -13.16
CA SER A 208 33.24 -14.24 -14.13
C SER A 208 33.69 -14.08 -15.57
N GLU A 209 32.88 -14.57 -16.51
CA GLU A 209 32.94 -14.05 -17.88
C GLU A 209 32.56 -12.57 -17.93
N PRO A 210 33.02 -11.80 -18.94
CA PRO A 210 32.58 -10.44 -19.15
C PRO A 210 31.05 -10.36 -19.32
N PHE A 211 30.40 -9.50 -18.55
CA PHE A 211 28.96 -9.25 -18.65
C PHE A 211 28.70 -7.74 -18.76
N ARG A 212 27.54 -7.39 -19.34
CA ARG A 212 27.13 -6.01 -19.54
C ARG A 212 26.08 -5.58 -18.52
N SER A 213 26.21 -4.37 -18.01
CA SER A 213 25.18 -3.61 -17.31
C SER A 213 24.93 -2.28 -18.00
N GLN A 214 24.06 -1.46 -17.44
CA GLN A 214 23.85 -0.08 -17.88
C GLN A 214 25.10 0.81 -17.75
N PHE A 215 26.09 0.43 -16.96
CA PHE A 215 27.33 1.19 -16.73
C PHE A 215 28.47 0.82 -17.69
N GLY A 216 28.38 -0.34 -18.34
CA GLY A 216 29.43 -0.86 -19.20
C GLY A 216 29.64 -2.37 -19.03
N TYR A 217 30.85 -2.82 -19.41
CA TYR A 217 31.26 -4.21 -19.22
C TYR A 217 31.99 -4.41 -17.92
N HIS A 218 31.68 -5.49 -17.26
CA HIS A 218 32.27 -5.88 -15.97
C HIS A 218 32.86 -7.27 -16.04
N ILE A 219 33.83 -7.52 -15.17
CA ILE A 219 34.20 -8.83 -14.64
C ILE A 219 34.20 -8.74 -13.11
N VAL A 220 33.86 -9.82 -12.44
CA VAL A 220 33.88 -9.92 -10.97
C VAL A 220 34.74 -11.09 -10.53
N GLU A 221 35.44 -10.92 -9.42
CA GLU A 221 36.04 -11.99 -8.64
C GLU A 221 35.23 -12.17 -7.37
N VAL A 222 34.81 -13.40 -7.08
CA VAL A 222 34.03 -13.73 -5.90
C VAL A 222 34.95 -14.21 -4.79
N ASP A 223 34.97 -13.48 -3.66
CA ASP A 223 35.88 -13.81 -2.58
C ASP A 223 35.31 -14.92 -1.68
N LYS A 224 34.10 -14.71 -1.15
CA LYS A 224 33.46 -15.61 -0.19
C LYS A 224 31.97 -15.33 -0.02
N THR A 225 31.30 -16.23 0.67
CA THR A 225 29.89 -16.06 1.08
C THR A 225 29.77 -16.10 2.59
N ARG A 226 28.69 -15.54 3.11
CA ARG A 226 28.30 -15.65 4.52
C ARG A 226 26.78 -15.66 4.65
N LYS A 227 26.29 -16.04 5.82
CA LYS A 227 24.86 -15.87 6.15
C LYS A 227 24.53 -14.38 6.35
N GLY A 228 23.36 -14.00 5.86
CA GLY A 228 22.82 -12.65 6.08
C GLY A 228 22.59 -12.39 7.57
N ARG A 229 22.92 -11.17 7.99
CA ARG A 229 22.96 -10.78 9.41
C ARG A 229 21.72 -9.99 9.88
N GLY A 230 20.68 -9.86 9.05
CA GLY A 230 19.53 -9.03 9.40
C GLY A 230 19.85 -7.53 9.34
N LYS A 231 19.24 -6.75 10.22
CA LYS A 231 19.46 -5.30 10.30
C LYS A 231 19.62 -4.86 11.75
N VAL A 232 20.50 -3.88 11.96
CA VAL A 232 20.83 -3.32 13.27
C VAL A 232 20.51 -1.84 13.29
N LYS A 233 19.87 -1.37 14.32
CA LYS A 233 19.71 0.04 14.64
C LYS A 233 20.80 0.43 15.63
N VAL A 234 21.58 1.48 15.32
CA VAL A 234 22.66 1.93 16.19
C VAL A 234 22.64 3.44 16.38
N ALA A 235 23.27 3.90 17.45
CA ALA A 235 23.77 5.25 17.59
C ALA A 235 25.30 5.23 17.50
N HIS A 236 25.94 6.30 16.98
CA HIS A 236 27.37 6.42 16.96
C HIS A 236 27.88 7.79 17.44
N ILE A 237 29.10 7.80 17.96
CA ILE A 237 29.91 8.99 18.21
C ILE A 237 31.11 8.93 17.27
N MET A 238 31.36 9.97 16.50
CA MET A 238 32.48 10.05 15.57
C MET A 238 33.40 11.21 15.95
N VAL A 239 34.69 10.95 15.94
CA VAL A 239 35.74 11.97 15.98
C VAL A 239 36.48 11.93 14.65
N SER A 240 36.26 12.92 13.81
CA SER A 240 36.76 12.96 12.44
C SER A 240 38.29 13.01 12.43
N THR A 241 38.90 12.06 11.72
CA THR A 241 40.35 11.94 11.59
C THR A 241 40.69 11.56 10.18
N LYS A 242 41.38 12.44 9.46
CA LYS A 242 41.75 12.24 8.08
C LYS A 242 43.16 11.74 7.92
N ALA A 243 43.44 11.07 6.80
CA ALA A 243 44.79 10.54 6.51
C ALA A 243 45.86 11.66 6.46
N GLU A 244 45.47 12.82 5.96
CA GLU A 244 46.31 14.03 5.81
C GLU A 244 46.48 14.86 7.10
N ASP A 245 45.77 14.51 8.19
CA ASP A 245 45.91 15.21 9.47
C ASP A 245 47.34 14.98 10.05
N SER A 246 47.84 15.99 10.77
CA SER A 246 49.13 15.87 11.47
C SER A 246 49.10 14.76 12.54
N GLU A 247 50.23 14.15 12.81
CA GLU A 247 50.32 13.08 13.81
C GLU A 247 49.84 13.55 15.21
N GLN A 248 50.17 14.80 15.57
CA GLN A 248 49.66 15.38 16.81
C GLN A 248 48.12 15.46 16.85
N LYS A 249 47.48 15.81 15.74
CA LYS A 249 46.00 15.85 15.65
C LYS A 249 45.41 14.45 15.72
N LYS A 250 46.03 13.48 15.05
CA LYS A 250 45.61 12.07 15.11
C LYS A 250 45.64 11.53 16.53
N GLN A 251 46.74 11.78 17.25
CA GLN A 251 46.90 11.39 18.65
C GLN A 251 45.87 12.08 19.57
N ASN A 252 45.62 13.37 19.37
CA ASN A 252 44.61 14.10 20.14
C ASN A 252 43.21 13.55 19.90
N ASN A 253 42.88 13.20 18.66
CA ASN A 253 41.56 12.62 18.30
C ASN A 253 41.40 11.20 18.90
N GLU A 254 42.48 10.40 18.89
CA GLU A 254 42.48 9.10 19.53
C GLU A 254 42.29 9.23 21.05
N LYS A 255 42.98 10.17 21.69
CA LYS A 255 42.81 10.45 23.12
C LYS A 255 41.35 10.89 23.41
N LYS A 256 40.81 11.81 22.62
CA LYS A 256 39.43 12.29 22.76
C LYS A 256 38.41 11.15 22.69
N ILE A 257 38.50 10.26 21.70
CA ILE A 257 37.52 9.16 21.59
C ILE A 257 37.66 8.16 22.75
N LYS A 258 38.90 7.88 23.23
CA LYS A 258 39.12 7.04 24.39
C LYS A 258 38.56 7.66 25.68
N GLU A 259 38.69 8.97 25.86
CA GLU A 259 38.09 9.69 26.99
C GLU A 259 36.56 9.62 26.95
N LEU A 260 35.94 9.79 25.77
CA LEU A 260 34.50 9.62 25.58
C LEU A 260 34.06 8.20 25.91
N TYR A 261 34.82 7.19 25.51
CA TYR A 261 34.56 5.80 25.86
C TYR A 261 34.61 5.55 27.38
N GLN A 262 35.58 6.11 28.10
CA GLN A 262 35.63 6.02 29.55
C GLN A 262 34.45 6.69 30.24
N LYS A 263 33.97 7.83 29.72
CA LYS A 263 32.76 8.49 30.21
C LYS A 263 31.54 7.60 30.05
N LEU A 264 31.40 6.92 28.90
CA LEU A 264 30.33 5.96 28.66
C LEU A 264 30.37 4.77 29.61
N LEU A 265 31.57 4.22 29.89
CA LEU A 265 31.74 3.14 30.86
C LEU A 265 31.40 3.58 32.29
N ASN A 266 31.59 4.87 32.61
CA ASN A 266 31.22 5.46 33.91
C ASN A 266 29.72 5.83 33.98
N GLY A 267 28.92 5.51 32.95
CA GLY A 267 27.47 5.67 32.95
C GLY A 267 26.94 7.01 32.42
N GLU A 268 27.81 7.84 31.81
CA GLU A 268 27.35 9.06 31.14
C GLU A 268 26.47 8.71 29.92
N SER A 269 25.49 9.56 29.64
CA SER A 269 24.51 9.34 28.56
C SER A 269 25.15 9.32 27.16
N PHE A 270 25.01 8.24 26.44
CA PHE A 270 25.49 8.14 25.05
C PHE A 270 24.91 9.24 24.16
N LYS A 271 23.62 9.53 24.34
CA LYS A 271 22.88 10.56 23.58
C LYS A 271 23.49 11.94 23.81
N ASP A 272 23.75 12.30 25.06
CA ASP A 272 24.26 13.63 25.41
C ASP A 272 25.70 13.80 24.92
N LEU A 273 26.53 12.78 25.07
CA LEU A 273 27.92 12.77 24.56
C LEU A 273 27.92 12.82 23.01
N ALA A 274 26.99 12.17 22.33
CA ALA A 274 26.89 12.26 20.89
C ALA A 274 26.50 13.67 20.43
N VAL A 275 25.52 14.30 21.08
CA VAL A 275 25.09 15.68 20.78
C VAL A 275 26.24 16.68 20.97
N GLU A 276 26.99 16.52 22.04
CA GLU A 276 28.04 17.50 22.43
C GLU A 276 29.34 17.30 21.63
N PHE A 277 29.79 16.06 21.49
CA PHE A 277 31.17 15.77 21.05
C PHE A 277 31.30 15.09 19.68
N SER A 278 30.19 14.56 19.08
CA SER A 278 30.28 13.90 17.78
C SER A 278 30.49 14.89 16.64
N ASP A 279 31.45 14.60 15.78
CA ASP A 279 31.71 15.38 14.56
C ASP A 279 30.77 15.05 13.43
N ASP A 280 30.00 13.94 13.48
CA ASP A 280 28.88 13.69 12.57
C ASP A 280 27.64 14.47 13.03
N ARG A 281 27.55 15.73 12.61
CA ARG A 281 26.48 16.64 13.01
C ARG A 281 25.09 16.22 12.56
N ASN A 282 24.97 15.35 11.57
CA ASN A 282 23.67 14.88 11.08
C ASN A 282 23.02 13.91 12.08
N SER A 283 23.80 12.96 12.58
CA SER A 283 23.34 12.00 13.60
C SER A 283 23.40 12.58 15.02
N ALA A 284 24.42 13.39 15.33
CA ALA A 284 24.60 14.00 16.64
C ALA A 284 23.33 14.68 17.17
N ARG A 285 22.64 15.49 16.32
CA ARG A 285 21.38 16.16 16.68
C ARG A 285 20.26 15.21 17.12
N LYS A 286 20.37 13.93 16.74
CA LYS A 286 19.45 12.84 17.12
C LYS A 286 20.07 11.91 18.16
N GLY A 287 21.07 12.37 18.91
CA GLY A 287 21.77 11.53 19.88
C GLY A 287 22.69 10.47 19.28
N GLY A 288 23.15 10.70 18.04
CA GLY A 288 24.00 9.79 17.29
C GLY A 288 23.26 8.71 16.52
N GLU A 289 21.91 8.68 16.51
CA GLU A 289 21.15 7.63 15.83
C GLU A 289 21.32 7.65 14.31
N LEU A 290 21.58 6.47 13.75
CA LEU A 290 21.64 6.19 12.32
C LEU A 290 20.38 5.43 11.87
N ASP A 291 20.12 5.44 10.56
CA ASP A 291 19.11 4.57 9.98
C ASP A 291 19.50 3.09 10.13
N TRP A 292 18.52 2.19 9.93
CA TRP A 292 18.76 0.76 9.99
C TRP A 292 19.90 0.33 9.07
N ILE A 293 20.94 -0.29 9.64
CA ILE A 293 22.10 -0.79 8.94
C ILE A 293 21.88 -2.25 8.56
N GLN A 294 22.02 -2.53 7.26
CA GLN A 294 22.09 -3.87 6.71
C GLN A 294 23.47 -4.07 6.10
N SER A 295 23.89 -5.31 5.95
CA SER A 295 25.10 -5.61 5.17
C SER A 295 24.92 -5.15 3.73
N SER A 296 25.64 -4.13 3.32
CA SER A 296 25.39 -3.48 2.04
C SER A 296 26.63 -2.95 1.34
N GLY A 297 27.80 -3.00 1.98
CA GLY A 297 28.99 -2.30 1.51
C GLY A 297 28.86 -0.77 1.50
N SER A 298 27.78 -0.23 2.10
CA SER A 298 27.53 1.22 2.15
C SER A 298 28.36 1.91 3.24
N TYR A 299 28.82 1.15 4.24
CA TYR A 299 29.68 1.61 5.31
C TYR A 299 31.09 1.01 5.18
N TYR A 300 32.05 1.63 5.81
CA TYR A 300 33.40 1.04 5.90
C TYR A 300 33.35 -0.32 6.59
N LYS A 301 34.20 -1.24 6.14
CA LYS A 301 34.26 -2.62 6.64
C LYS A 301 34.39 -2.68 8.15
N GLU A 302 35.24 -1.81 8.71
CA GLU A 302 35.53 -1.69 10.14
C GLU A 302 34.24 -1.29 10.88
N PHE A 303 33.48 -0.34 10.34
CA PHE A 303 32.22 0.13 10.91
C PHE A 303 31.14 -0.98 10.87
N GLU A 304 30.92 -1.63 9.73
CA GLU A 304 30.00 -2.76 9.65
C GLU A 304 30.40 -3.89 10.61
N SER A 305 31.70 -4.18 10.74
CA SER A 305 32.18 -5.23 11.63
C SER A 305 31.85 -4.90 13.07
N ALA A 306 32.12 -3.68 13.51
CA ALA A 306 31.85 -3.22 14.88
C ALA A 306 30.36 -3.23 15.20
N VAL A 307 29.51 -2.75 14.26
CA VAL A 307 28.04 -2.72 14.44
C VAL A 307 27.46 -4.12 14.63
N PHE A 308 27.90 -5.09 13.81
CA PHE A 308 27.37 -6.46 13.85
C PHE A 308 28.09 -7.38 14.85
N SER A 309 29.10 -6.92 15.57
CA SER A 309 29.71 -7.67 16.67
C SER A 309 29.02 -7.43 18.01
N LEU A 310 28.17 -6.41 18.12
CA LEU A 310 27.38 -6.14 19.31
C LEU A 310 26.23 -7.16 19.45
N GLU A 311 26.23 -7.92 20.55
CA GLU A 311 25.28 -9.05 20.70
C GLU A 311 23.97 -8.65 21.34
N ASN A 312 23.97 -7.64 22.24
CA ASN A 312 22.80 -7.21 22.97
C ASN A 312 22.47 -5.75 22.71
N ASP A 313 21.20 -5.40 22.90
CA ASP A 313 20.79 -3.99 22.88
C ASP A 313 21.41 -3.26 24.07
N ASN A 314 21.87 -2.06 23.80
CA ASN A 314 22.70 -1.22 24.66
C ASN A 314 24.19 -1.59 24.75
N ASP A 315 24.67 -2.67 24.15
CA ASP A 315 26.07 -2.91 24.01
C ASP A 315 26.76 -1.75 23.30
N ILE A 316 27.98 -1.41 23.77
CA ILE A 316 28.80 -0.32 23.25
C ILE A 316 30.13 -0.91 22.76
N SER A 317 30.55 -0.55 21.55
CA SER A 317 31.83 -0.99 21.01
C SER A 317 33.00 -0.30 21.71
N GLU A 318 34.17 -0.94 21.72
CA GLU A 318 35.41 -0.22 21.90
C GLU A 318 35.61 0.82 20.79
N PRO A 319 36.43 1.88 21.02
CA PRO A 319 36.81 2.80 19.96
C PRO A 319 37.50 2.10 18.80
N PHE A 320 37.09 2.35 17.59
CA PHE A 320 37.69 1.80 16.36
C PHE A 320 37.86 2.86 15.29
N LEU A 321 38.86 2.66 14.43
CA LEU A 321 39.23 3.61 13.39
C LEU A 321 38.68 3.18 12.04
N THR A 322 38.12 4.14 11.27
CA THR A 322 37.78 4.01 9.86
C THR A 322 38.45 5.11 9.05
N PRO A 323 38.44 5.10 7.71
CA PRO A 323 38.92 6.23 6.91
C PRO A 323 38.24 7.58 7.19
N ALA A 324 37.06 7.60 7.84
CA ALA A 324 36.35 8.83 8.25
C ALA A 324 36.82 9.37 9.62
N GLY A 325 37.41 8.52 10.45
CA GLY A 325 37.83 8.85 11.79
C GLY A 325 37.57 7.75 12.82
N TRP A 326 37.68 8.12 14.08
CA TRP A 326 37.39 7.26 15.23
C TRP A 326 35.90 7.19 15.50
N HIS A 327 35.41 6.00 15.87
CA HIS A 327 34.01 5.75 16.17
C HIS A 327 33.85 4.96 17.47
N ILE A 328 32.73 5.21 18.15
CA ILE A 328 32.11 4.33 19.13
C ILE A 328 30.68 4.11 18.66
N VAL A 329 30.20 2.88 18.65
CA VAL A 329 28.81 2.56 18.30
C VAL A 329 28.10 1.92 19.49
N LYS A 330 26.80 2.22 19.63
CA LYS A 330 25.90 1.61 20.60
C LYS A 330 24.76 0.94 19.83
N ARG A 331 24.50 -0.33 20.09
CA ARG A 331 23.34 -1.02 19.52
C ARG A 331 22.05 -0.56 20.22
N LEU A 332 21.05 -0.19 19.44
CA LEU A 332 19.75 0.24 19.92
C LEU A 332 18.68 -0.84 19.74
N ASP A 333 18.75 -1.58 18.61
CA ASP A 333 17.77 -2.61 18.27
C ASP A 333 18.33 -3.54 17.19
N TYR A 334 17.81 -4.76 17.10
CA TYR A 334 18.20 -5.76 16.12
C TYR A 334 17.01 -6.54 15.59
N VAL A 335 16.90 -6.61 14.29
CA VAL A 335 15.90 -7.44 13.61
C VAL A 335 16.61 -8.57 12.89
N PRO A 336 16.47 -9.81 13.34
CA PRO A 336 17.06 -10.96 12.67
C PRO A 336 16.45 -11.16 11.28
N LEU A 337 17.17 -11.90 10.45
CA LEU A 337 16.66 -12.26 9.12
C LEU A 337 15.49 -13.20 9.27
N GLY A 338 14.35 -12.83 8.66
CA GLY A 338 13.15 -13.65 8.66
C GLY A 338 13.25 -14.89 7.77
N ASP A 339 12.38 -15.85 8.01
CA ASP A 339 12.20 -17.02 7.14
C ASP A 339 11.55 -16.63 5.79
N PHE A 340 11.48 -17.59 4.87
CA PHE A 340 10.89 -17.34 3.54
C PHE A 340 9.43 -16.87 3.62
N LYS A 341 8.65 -17.41 4.54
CA LYS A 341 7.23 -17.09 4.68
C LYS A 341 7.03 -15.64 5.13
N SER A 342 7.82 -15.20 6.11
CA SER A 342 7.76 -13.84 6.64
C SER A 342 8.27 -12.80 5.64
N LEU A 343 9.32 -13.10 4.87
CA LEU A 343 9.93 -12.18 3.90
C LEU A 343 9.26 -12.17 2.52
N LYS A 344 8.43 -13.17 2.21
CA LYS A 344 7.84 -13.38 0.86
C LYS A 344 7.15 -12.12 0.32
N ASN A 345 6.32 -11.47 1.13
CA ASN A 345 5.57 -10.29 0.70
C ASN A 345 6.49 -9.07 0.47
N GLU A 346 7.46 -8.85 1.33
CA GLU A 346 8.45 -7.78 1.18
C GLU A 346 9.27 -7.98 -0.11
N LEU A 347 9.76 -9.20 -0.34
CA LEU A 347 10.52 -9.55 -1.54
C LEU A 347 9.68 -9.39 -2.81
N LYS A 348 8.41 -9.78 -2.79
CA LYS A 348 7.48 -9.58 -3.90
C LYS A 348 7.35 -8.10 -4.26
N VAL A 349 7.17 -7.22 -3.28
CA VAL A 349 7.10 -5.77 -3.50
C VAL A 349 8.41 -5.21 -4.07
N LYS A 350 9.56 -5.67 -3.56
CA LYS A 350 10.89 -5.26 -4.07
C LYS A 350 11.10 -5.71 -5.52
N ILE A 351 10.71 -6.94 -5.87
CA ILE A 351 10.79 -7.47 -7.24
C ILE A 351 9.94 -6.63 -8.19
N GLN A 352 8.72 -6.26 -7.81
CA GLN A 352 7.83 -5.43 -8.65
C GLN A 352 8.41 -4.06 -9.02
N LYS A 353 9.26 -3.52 -8.15
CA LYS A 353 9.95 -2.22 -8.35
C LYS A 353 11.35 -2.36 -8.99
N ASN A 354 11.77 -3.57 -9.33
CA ASN A 354 13.10 -3.88 -9.84
C ASN A 354 13.02 -4.37 -11.30
N ILE A 355 14.11 -4.33 -12.01
CA ILE A 355 14.25 -4.86 -13.40
C ILE A 355 13.83 -6.35 -13.51
N ARG A 356 13.82 -7.09 -12.39
CA ARG A 356 13.28 -8.46 -12.32
C ARG A 356 11.83 -8.54 -12.78
N SER A 357 11.04 -7.47 -12.59
CA SER A 357 9.67 -7.42 -13.10
C SER A 357 9.59 -7.49 -14.62
N ASP A 358 10.60 -6.95 -15.32
CA ASP A 358 10.65 -7.00 -16.78
C ASP A 358 11.01 -8.39 -17.30
N ILE A 359 11.76 -9.17 -16.52
CA ILE A 359 12.04 -10.58 -16.83
C ILE A 359 10.73 -11.38 -16.72
N SER A 360 9.98 -11.20 -15.65
CA SER A 360 8.67 -11.84 -15.49
C SER A 360 7.71 -11.49 -16.64
N LYS A 361 7.67 -10.20 -17.04
CA LYS A 361 6.87 -9.76 -18.20
C LYS A 361 7.34 -10.41 -19.51
N LYS A 362 8.64 -10.45 -19.76
CA LYS A 362 9.20 -11.11 -20.96
C LYS A 362 8.88 -12.60 -21.01
N THR A 363 9.00 -13.29 -19.87
CA THR A 363 8.64 -14.71 -19.75
C THR A 363 7.15 -14.92 -20.00
N PHE A 364 6.30 -14.05 -19.44
CA PHE A 364 4.86 -14.10 -19.67
C PHE A 364 4.51 -13.90 -21.16
N ILE A 365 5.05 -12.87 -21.80
CA ILE A 365 4.87 -12.64 -23.24
C ILE A 365 5.35 -13.86 -24.07
N SER A 366 6.48 -14.45 -23.71
CA SER A 366 6.99 -15.63 -24.40
C SER A 366 6.04 -16.84 -24.24
N LYS A 367 5.39 -16.98 -23.09
CA LYS A 367 4.36 -17.98 -22.84
C LYS A 367 3.12 -17.71 -23.69
N LEU A 368 2.63 -16.47 -23.75
CA LEU A 368 1.48 -16.09 -24.57
C LEU A 368 1.75 -16.32 -26.06
N LYS A 369 2.97 -16.01 -26.53
CA LYS A 369 3.38 -16.31 -27.93
C LYS A 369 3.27 -17.78 -28.28
N LYS A 370 3.62 -18.68 -27.36
CA LYS A 370 3.48 -20.12 -27.55
C LYS A 370 2.01 -20.56 -27.49
N GLU A 371 1.28 -20.07 -26.50
CA GLU A 371 -0.13 -20.42 -26.26
C GLU A 371 -1.02 -20.04 -27.43
N TYR A 372 -0.82 -18.84 -27.99
CA TYR A 372 -1.63 -18.30 -29.09
C TYR A 372 -1.01 -18.53 -30.46
N SER A 373 -0.06 -19.46 -30.62
CA SER A 373 0.55 -19.79 -31.89
C SER A 373 1.05 -18.59 -32.67
N PHE A 374 1.76 -17.67 -31.98
CA PHE A 374 2.26 -16.43 -32.56
C PHE A 374 3.19 -16.70 -33.75
N ASN A 375 2.90 -16.04 -34.86
CA ASN A 375 3.69 -16.08 -36.08
C ASN A 375 4.02 -14.66 -36.53
N GLU A 376 5.30 -14.40 -36.93
CA GLU A 376 5.70 -13.07 -37.39
C GLU A 376 6.57 -13.13 -38.66
N ASN A 377 6.42 -12.09 -39.47
CA ASN A 377 7.26 -11.87 -40.67
C ASN A 377 7.97 -10.51 -40.55
N ARG A 378 9.14 -10.50 -39.90
CA ARG A 378 9.96 -9.27 -39.74
C ARG A 378 10.49 -8.67 -41.03
N GLN A 379 10.59 -9.46 -42.11
CA GLN A 379 11.03 -8.94 -43.39
C GLN A 379 10.06 -7.85 -43.90
N ASN A 380 8.81 -7.97 -43.59
CA ASN A 380 7.78 -7.00 -43.94
C ASN A 380 7.94 -5.63 -43.22
N LEU A 381 8.83 -5.50 -42.23
CA LEU A 381 9.18 -4.19 -41.65
C LEU A 381 10.04 -3.32 -42.63
N ASN A 382 10.60 -3.91 -43.68
CA ASN A 382 11.44 -3.17 -44.60
C ASN A 382 10.73 -2.01 -45.32
N GLU A 383 9.45 -2.15 -45.63
CA GLU A 383 8.64 -1.07 -46.19
C GLU A 383 8.39 0.05 -45.14
N ILE A 384 8.22 -0.33 -43.88
CA ILE A 384 8.05 0.62 -42.77
C ILE A 384 9.33 1.45 -42.58
N TYR A 385 10.52 0.82 -42.58
CA TYR A 385 11.79 1.56 -42.49
C TYR A 385 11.98 2.62 -43.57
N LYS A 386 11.46 2.36 -44.78
CA LYS A 386 11.55 3.32 -45.88
C LYS A 386 10.60 4.52 -45.72
N LEU A 387 9.50 4.35 -45.01
CA LEU A 387 8.50 5.39 -44.78
C LEU A 387 8.79 6.26 -43.57
N VAL A 388 9.57 5.76 -42.60
CA VAL A 388 9.98 6.53 -41.41
C VAL A 388 11.08 7.51 -41.80
N ASN A 389 10.99 8.74 -41.38
CA ASN A 389 12.02 9.76 -41.51
C ASN A 389 12.32 10.40 -40.15
N ASN A 390 13.30 11.32 -40.12
CA ASN A 390 13.73 11.99 -38.87
C ASN A 390 12.63 12.82 -38.19
N LYS A 391 11.52 13.10 -38.88
CA LYS A 391 10.34 13.80 -38.32
C LYS A 391 9.28 12.82 -37.79
N GLY A 392 9.52 11.51 -37.90
CA GLY A 392 8.61 10.46 -37.49
C GLY A 392 7.60 10.04 -38.57
N PHE A 393 6.52 9.40 -38.16
CA PHE A 393 5.39 9.05 -39.02
C PHE A 393 4.30 10.12 -38.94
N SER A 394 3.76 10.53 -40.08
CA SER A 394 2.55 11.36 -40.09
C SER A 394 1.33 10.52 -40.48
N THR A 395 0.19 10.79 -39.82
CA THR A 395 -1.09 10.13 -40.12
C THR A 395 -1.47 10.28 -41.61
N LYS A 396 -1.14 11.42 -42.23
CA LYS A 396 -1.35 11.66 -43.67
C LYS A 396 -0.53 10.68 -44.55
N LEU A 397 0.75 10.49 -44.24
CA LEU A 397 1.63 9.57 -44.97
C LEU A 397 1.14 8.12 -44.87
N VAL A 398 0.67 7.70 -43.69
CA VAL A 398 0.13 6.37 -43.45
C VAL A 398 -1.15 6.16 -44.28
N ALA A 399 -2.06 7.13 -44.26
CA ALA A 399 -3.30 7.06 -45.01
C ALA A 399 -3.07 6.97 -46.55
N GLU A 400 -2.13 7.77 -47.08
CA GLU A 400 -1.76 7.76 -48.52
C GLU A 400 -1.16 6.42 -48.94
N ASN A 401 -0.48 5.69 -48.05
CA ASN A 401 0.14 4.41 -48.33
C ASN A 401 -0.66 3.19 -47.89
N LYS A 402 -1.89 3.34 -47.43
CA LYS A 402 -2.74 2.25 -46.88
C LYS A 402 -2.76 1.00 -47.76
N LYS A 403 -2.97 1.15 -49.06
CA LYS A 403 -2.99 0.02 -50.03
C LYS A 403 -1.66 -0.71 -50.14
N LYS A 404 -0.54 -0.02 -49.96
CA LYS A 404 0.82 -0.61 -50.04
C LYS A 404 1.24 -1.30 -48.76
N LEU A 405 0.63 -0.95 -47.64
CA LEU A 405 0.93 -1.46 -46.29
C LEU A 405 0.02 -2.64 -45.90
N SER A 406 -0.30 -3.52 -46.83
CA SER A 406 -1.23 -4.63 -46.66
C SER A 406 -0.61 -5.95 -46.19
N LYS A 407 0.71 -6.06 -46.17
CA LYS A 407 1.40 -7.30 -45.79
C LYS A 407 1.28 -7.55 -44.29
N VAL A 408 1.08 -8.82 -43.95
CA VAL A 408 0.98 -9.26 -42.56
C VAL A 408 2.35 -9.12 -41.88
N LEU A 409 2.39 -8.45 -40.75
CA LEU A 409 3.55 -8.36 -39.86
C LEU A 409 3.59 -9.50 -38.87
N PHE A 410 2.47 -9.77 -38.22
CA PHE A 410 2.31 -10.88 -37.29
C PHE A 410 0.84 -11.29 -37.14
N SER A 411 0.65 -12.51 -36.67
CA SER A 411 -0.66 -13.04 -36.32
C SER A 411 -0.57 -13.91 -35.05
N PHE A 412 -1.67 -14.06 -34.37
CA PHE A 412 -1.83 -15.02 -33.27
C PHE A 412 -3.32 -15.29 -33.08
N ASP A 413 -3.68 -16.54 -32.76
CA ASP A 413 -5.07 -17.00 -32.72
C ASP A 413 -5.78 -16.57 -34.03
N ASP A 414 -6.98 -16.00 -33.98
CA ASP A 414 -7.70 -15.47 -35.14
C ASP A 414 -7.35 -14.00 -35.49
N SER A 415 -6.39 -13.42 -34.81
CA SER A 415 -6.01 -12.01 -34.98
C SER A 415 -4.86 -11.85 -35.96
N VAL A 416 -5.01 -10.93 -36.94
CA VAL A 416 -3.99 -10.63 -37.96
C VAL A 416 -3.69 -9.13 -37.91
N TYR A 417 -2.39 -8.79 -37.90
CA TYR A 417 -1.91 -7.42 -37.87
C TYR A 417 -1.00 -7.13 -39.04
N THR A 418 -1.35 -6.09 -39.80
CA THR A 418 -0.68 -5.69 -41.04
C THR A 418 0.33 -4.57 -40.80
N GLN A 419 1.10 -4.28 -41.84
CA GLN A 419 1.96 -3.10 -41.87
C GLN A 419 1.18 -1.80 -41.64
N PHE A 420 -0.07 -1.71 -42.13
CA PHE A 420 -0.93 -0.55 -41.94
C PHE A 420 -1.28 -0.36 -40.45
N ASP A 421 -1.67 -1.42 -39.76
CA ASP A 421 -2.07 -1.36 -38.34
C ASP A 421 -0.90 -0.86 -37.47
N PHE A 422 0.31 -1.33 -37.74
CA PHE A 422 1.50 -0.87 -37.02
C PHE A 422 1.93 0.55 -37.42
N ALA A 423 1.84 0.93 -38.70
CA ALA A 423 2.16 2.27 -39.15
C ALA A 423 1.17 3.30 -38.58
N ASP A 424 -0.12 2.97 -38.48
CA ASP A 424 -1.14 3.80 -37.87
C ASP A 424 -0.85 4.00 -36.38
N HIS A 425 -0.53 2.92 -35.66
CA HIS A 425 -0.10 3.01 -34.26
C HIS A 425 1.14 3.92 -34.08
N LEU A 426 2.14 3.81 -34.95
CA LEU A 426 3.32 4.67 -34.92
C LEU A 426 2.96 6.15 -35.13
N SER A 427 2.01 6.42 -36.04
CA SER A 427 1.63 7.78 -36.40
C SER A 427 0.92 8.53 -35.30
N THR A 428 0.27 7.80 -34.40
CA THR A 428 -0.46 8.33 -33.23
C THR A 428 0.42 8.37 -31.97
N SER A 429 1.57 7.70 -31.99
CA SER A 429 2.51 7.65 -30.86
C SER A 429 3.21 8.99 -30.63
N LYS A 430 3.21 9.48 -29.38
CA LYS A 430 3.95 10.69 -28.96
C LYS A 430 5.45 10.46 -28.76
N SER A 431 5.94 9.25 -28.99
CA SER A 431 7.35 8.90 -28.80
C SER A 431 8.23 9.60 -29.84
N ARG A 432 9.25 10.34 -29.36
CA ARG A 432 10.24 10.99 -30.26
C ARG A 432 11.43 10.06 -30.43
N ASN A 433 11.87 9.89 -31.69
CA ASN A 433 13.10 9.20 -31.96
C ASN A 433 14.31 9.98 -31.41
N ARG A 434 15.20 9.32 -30.68
CA ARG A 434 16.46 9.86 -30.15
C ARG A 434 17.70 9.07 -30.63
N GLY A 435 17.54 8.14 -31.59
CA GLY A 435 18.59 7.27 -32.09
C GLY A 435 18.42 6.92 -33.55
N GLU A 436 19.01 5.81 -34.00
CA GLU A 436 18.81 5.31 -35.34
C GLU A 436 17.36 4.94 -35.61
N LEU A 437 16.83 5.34 -36.79
CA LEU A 437 15.43 5.12 -37.17
C LEU A 437 15.04 3.64 -37.14
N LYS A 438 15.96 2.76 -37.53
CA LYS A 438 15.72 1.32 -37.54
C LYS A 438 15.53 0.76 -36.12
N ASP A 439 16.32 1.21 -35.15
CA ASP A 439 16.22 0.80 -33.76
C ASP A 439 14.93 1.33 -33.11
N TYR A 440 14.55 2.56 -33.42
CA TYR A 440 13.27 3.12 -33.02
C TYR A 440 12.09 2.26 -33.49
N VAL A 441 12.05 1.93 -34.80
CA VAL A 441 10.99 1.11 -35.39
C VAL A 441 10.96 -0.29 -34.74
N ASN A 442 12.13 -0.92 -34.58
CA ASN A 442 12.20 -2.25 -33.93
C ASN A 442 11.72 -2.23 -32.49
N THR A 443 12.09 -1.23 -31.72
CA THR A 443 11.64 -1.07 -30.32
C THR A 443 10.14 -0.84 -30.24
N ALA A 444 9.62 0.05 -31.09
CA ALA A 444 8.19 0.32 -31.17
C ALA A 444 7.40 -0.92 -31.65
N TYR A 445 7.93 -1.67 -32.63
CA TYR A 445 7.31 -2.90 -33.09
C TYR A 445 7.20 -3.96 -31.98
N ASN A 446 8.30 -4.21 -31.27
CA ASN A 446 8.29 -5.15 -30.16
C ASN A 446 7.29 -4.72 -29.06
N SER A 447 7.23 -3.42 -28.76
CA SER A 447 6.25 -2.88 -27.82
C SER A 447 4.81 -3.06 -28.29
N TYR A 448 4.56 -2.84 -29.58
CA TYR A 448 3.26 -3.01 -30.22
C TYR A 448 2.79 -4.48 -30.18
N VAL A 449 3.66 -5.43 -30.57
CA VAL A 449 3.38 -6.87 -30.46
C VAL A 449 3.03 -7.26 -29.03
N ASN A 450 3.83 -6.81 -28.06
CA ASN A 450 3.60 -7.12 -26.67
C ASN A 450 2.27 -6.55 -26.16
N ALA A 451 1.94 -5.30 -26.55
CA ALA A 451 0.68 -4.67 -26.19
C ALA A 451 -0.52 -5.44 -26.75
N LYS A 452 -0.47 -5.83 -28.04
CA LYS A 452 -1.56 -6.58 -28.68
C LYS A 452 -1.79 -7.96 -28.07
N LEU A 453 -0.71 -8.68 -27.74
CA LEU A 453 -0.79 -9.96 -27.02
C LEU A 453 -1.39 -9.79 -25.64
N MET A 454 -0.98 -8.75 -24.91
CA MET A 454 -1.52 -8.45 -23.58
C MET A 454 -2.98 -8.04 -23.63
N ASP A 455 -3.39 -7.22 -24.60
CA ASP A 455 -4.79 -6.81 -24.76
C ASP A 455 -5.67 -8.01 -25.11
N PHE A 456 -5.16 -8.93 -25.93
CA PHE A 456 -5.85 -10.17 -26.24
C PHE A 456 -6.00 -11.07 -25.02
N GLU A 457 -4.92 -11.27 -24.23
CA GLU A 457 -5.00 -12.05 -22.97
C GLU A 457 -6.02 -11.43 -22.01
N LYS A 458 -6.05 -10.09 -21.86
CA LYS A 458 -7.06 -9.40 -21.04
C LYS A 458 -8.47 -9.69 -21.49
N SER A 459 -8.71 -9.77 -22.81
CA SER A 459 -10.04 -10.09 -23.36
C SER A 459 -10.48 -11.53 -23.07
N LYS A 460 -9.52 -12.44 -22.83
CA LYS A 460 -9.80 -13.87 -22.54
C LYS A 460 -9.89 -14.15 -21.03
N LEU A 461 -9.59 -13.20 -20.12
CA LEU A 461 -9.53 -13.46 -18.68
C LEU A 461 -10.82 -14.04 -18.12
N GLU A 462 -11.98 -13.51 -18.51
CA GLU A 462 -13.25 -14.00 -18.00
C GLU A 462 -13.59 -15.43 -18.45
N SER A 463 -13.10 -15.84 -19.62
CA SER A 463 -13.28 -17.21 -20.12
C SER A 463 -12.24 -18.18 -19.56
N LYS A 464 -11.02 -17.72 -19.29
CA LYS A 464 -9.91 -18.53 -18.77
C LYS A 464 -9.95 -18.70 -17.24
N HIS A 465 -10.53 -17.71 -16.53
CA HIS A 465 -10.50 -17.61 -15.08
C HIS A 465 -11.90 -17.35 -14.53
N PRO A 466 -12.65 -18.41 -14.17
CA PRO A 466 -13.99 -18.30 -13.59
C PRO A 466 -14.04 -17.42 -12.33
N ASP A 467 -13.01 -17.49 -11.50
CA ASP A 467 -12.84 -16.66 -10.30
C ASP A 467 -12.70 -15.17 -10.62
N PHE A 468 -11.98 -14.82 -11.69
CA PHE A 468 -11.91 -13.43 -12.18
C PHE A 468 -13.27 -12.95 -12.67
N LYS A 469 -13.98 -13.78 -13.47
CA LYS A 469 -15.32 -13.46 -13.96
C LYS A 469 -16.29 -13.19 -12.82
N ALA A 470 -16.27 -14.07 -11.81
CA ALA A 470 -17.15 -13.97 -10.66
C ALA A 470 -16.83 -12.73 -9.80
N LEU A 471 -15.53 -12.44 -9.59
CA LEU A 471 -15.09 -11.25 -8.87
C LEU A 471 -15.47 -9.95 -9.61
N LEU A 472 -15.30 -9.90 -10.92
CA LEU A 472 -15.70 -8.75 -11.74
C LEU A 472 -17.21 -8.52 -11.68
N LYS A 473 -18.02 -9.60 -11.69
CA LYS A 473 -19.47 -9.54 -11.52
C LYS A 473 -19.85 -9.00 -10.13
N GLU A 474 -19.18 -9.43 -9.07
CA GLU A 474 -19.40 -8.92 -7.70
C GLU A 474 -19.17 -7.38 -7.65
N TYR A 475 -18.08 -6.90 -8.25
CA TYR A 475 -17.82 -5.46 -8.32
C TYR A 475 -18.90 -4.72 -9.15
N ARG A 476 -19.29 -5.28 -10.30
CA ARG A 476 -20.35 -4.73 -11.14
C ARG A 476 -21.66 -4.59 -10.35
N ASP A 477 -22.10 -5.67 -9.74
CA ASP A 477 -23.34 -5.70 -8.97
C ASP A 477 -23.25 -4.77 -7.73
N GLY A 478 -22.07 -4.65 -7.11
CA GLY A 478 -21.83 -3.73 -6.00
C GLY A 478 -21.93 -2.25 -6.39
N ILE A 479 -21.41 -1.85 -7.55
CA ILE A 479 -21.54 -0.48 -8.07
C ILE A 479 -23.02 -0.18 -8.37
N LEU A 480 -23.73 -1.12 -9.01
CA LEU A 480 -25.17 -0.98 -9.29
C LEU A 480 -25.98 -0.84 -8.01
N LEU A 481 -25.73 -1.69 -7.02
CA LEU A 481 -26.36 -1.62 -5.70
C LEU A 481 -26.16 -0.26 -5.03
N PHE A 482 -24.94 0.27 -5.07
CA PHE A 482 -24.62 1.57 -4.48
C PHE A 482 -25.39 2.70 -5.20
N GLU A 483 -25.30 2.75 -6.52
CA GLU A 483 -25.90 3.82 -7.33
C GLU A 483 -27.44 3.83 -7.19
N ILE A 484 -28.08 2.66 -7.28
CA ILE A 484 -29.54 2.57 -7.13
C ILE A 484 -30.00 2.89 -5.71
N SER A 485 -29.25 2.46 -4.68
CA SER A 485 -29.56 2.76 -3.29
C SER A 485 -29.41 4.26 -2.99
N ASP A 486 -28.40 4.92 -3.57
CA ASP A 486 -28.26 6.38 -3.44
C ASP A 486 -29.46 7.10 -4.04
N GLN A 487 -29.93 6.69 -5.23
CA GLN A 487 -31.04 7.32 -5.90
C GLN A 487 -32.38 7.07 -5.20
N MET A 488 -32.65 5.83 -4.83
CA MET A 488 -33.95 5.40 -4.33
C MET A 488 -34.14 5.57 -2.82
N ILE A 489 -33.05 5.65 -2.06
CA ILE A 489 -33.09 5.69 -0.60
C ILE A 489 -32.38 6.92 -0.06
N TRP A 490 -31.05 7.04 -0.21
CA TRP A 490 -30.25 8.01 0.54
C TRP A 490 -30.46 9.45 0.07
N THR A 491 -30.26 9.70 -1.22
CA THR A 491 -30.49 11.01 -1.82
C THR A 491 -31.99 11.37 -1.77
N LYS A 492 -32.89 10.39 -1.97
CA LYS A 492 -34.33 10.60 -1.86
C LYS A 492 -34.73 11.04 -0.45
N ALA A 493 -34.25 10.36 0.60
CA ALA A 493 -34.58 10.73 1.98
C ALA A 493 -34.15 12.15 2.36
N ILE A 494 -33.08 12.65 1.75
CA ILE A 494 -32.59 14.03 1.98
C ILE A 494 -33.42 15.05 1.19
N LYS A 495 -33.82 14.73 -0.02
CA LYS A 495 -34.53 15.65 -0.91
C LYS A 495 -36.05 15.70 -0.67
N ASP A 496 -36.62 14.59 -0.23
CA ASP A 496 -38.08 14.48 0.02
C ASP A 496 -38.46 15.01 1.39
N THR A 497 -38.38 16.33 1.53
CA THR A 497 -38.71 16.99 2.79
C THR A 497 -40.18 16.85 3.21
N SER A 498 -41.06 16.66 2.24
CA SER A 498 -42.51 16.40 2.49
C SER A 498 -42.74 15.02 3.08
N GLY A 499 -42.19 13.99 2.42
CA GLY A 499 -42.25 12.60 2.93
C GLY A 499 -41.63 12.42 4.28
N LEU A 500 -40.47 13.09 4.54
CA LEU A 500 -39.80 13.07 5.85
C LEU A 500 -40.68 13.65 6.94
N LYS A 501 -41.37 14.79 6.69
CA LYS A 501 -42.30 15.40 7.64
C LYS A 501 -43.52 14.53 7.89
N ASP A 502 -44.09 13.92 6.87
CA ASP A 502 -45.20 13.00 7.01
C ASP A 502 -44.81 11.75 7.81
N PHE A 503 -43.67 11.17 7.50
CA PHE A 503 -43.11 10.04 8.25
C PHE A 503 -42.92 10.40 9.72
N TYR A 504 -42.23 11.54 9.99
CA TYR A 504 -42.04 12.02 11.35
C TYR A 504 -43.37 12.22 12.09
N SER A 505 -44.34 12.85 11.45
CA SER A 505 -45.65 13.12 12.07
C SER A 505 -46.37 11.87 12.55
N LYS A 506 -46.22 10.75 11.82
CA LYS A 506 -46.81 9.45 12.17
C LYS A 506 -46.03 8.70 13.24
N ASN A 507 -44.77 9.03 13.43
CA ASN A 507 -43.85 8.31 14.31
C ASN A 507 -43.25 9.16 15.43
N LYS A 508 -43.86 10.30 15.81
CA LYS A 508 -43.34 11.27 16.77
C LYS A 508 -42.91 10.65 18.10
N SER A 509 -43.66 9.62 18.58
CA SER A 509 -43.39 8.95 19.84
C SER A 509 -42.08 8.17 19.88
N THR A 510 -41.43 7.97 18.74
CA THR A 510 -40.12 7.31 18.67
C THR A 510 -39.00 8.22 19.11
N TRP A 511 -39.13 9.52 18.92
CA TRP A 511 -38.08 10.50 19.23
C TRP A 511 -38.57 11.47 20.30
N MET A 512 -38.51 11.02 21.56
CA MET A 512 -38.96 11.81 22.70
C MET A 512 -37.76 12.40 23.45
N TRP A 513 -37.95 13.61 23.94
CA TRP A 513 -37.15 14.08 25.05
C TRP A 513 -37.68 13.44 26.33
N GLU A 514 -36.82 13.03 27.24
CA GLU A 514 -37.17 12.68 28.60
C GLU A 514 -37.63 13.95 29.36
N ASP A 515 -38.13 13.76 30.56
CA ASP A 515 -38.36 14.88 31.49
C ASP A 515 -37.06 15.61 31.75
N ARG A 516 -37.07 16.91 31.59
CA ARG A 516 -35.88 17.76 31.70
C ARG A 516 -36.09 18.84 32.77
N LEU A 517 -34.96 19.28 33.31
CA LEU A 517 -34.93 20.46 34.17
C LEU A 517 -34.09 21.55 33.50
N LYS A 518 -34.61 22.77 33.46
CA LYS A 518 -33.79 23.93 33.13
C LYS A 518 -33.13 24.43 34.40
N LEU A 519 -31.82 24.33 34.48
CA LEU A 519 -31.07 24.54 35.71
C LEU A 519 -29.92 25.52 35.48
N GLU A 520 -29.56 26.19 36.57
CA GLU A 520 -28.28 26.84 36.80
C GLU A 520 -27.59 26.09 37.93
N ILE A 521 -26.41 25.59 37.73
CA ILE A 521 -25.67 24.73 38.65
C ILE A 521 -24.31 25.32 38.98
N PHE A 522 -24.05 25.67 40.23
CA PHE A 522 -22.72 25.91 40.74
C PHE A 522 -22.18 24.71 41.45
N SER A 523 -20.99 24.26 41.16
CA SER A 523 -20.34 23.13 41.81
C SER A 523 -18.90 23.41 42.20
N SER A 524 -18.47 22.85 43.36
CA SER A 524 -17.10 22.98 43.86
C SER A 524 -16.80 21.83 44.85
N THR A 525 -15.53 21.54 45.01
CA THR A 525 -15.04 20.65 46.10
C THR A 525 -15.00 21.35 47.46
N ASN A 526 -15.15 22.69 47.47
CA ASN A 526 -15.08 23.49 48.69
C ASN A 526 -16.48 23.96 49.15
N GLU A 527 -16.91 23.45 50.30
CA GLU A 527 -18.23 23.75 50.88
C GLU A 527 -18.44 25.24 51.15
N LYS A 528 -17.41 25.93 51.73
CA LYS A 528 -17.49 27.36 52.07
C LYS A 528 -17.74 28.21 50.83
N THR A 529 -17.10 27.83 49.71
CA THR A 529 -17.25 28.52 48.41
C THR A 529 -18.65 28.34 47.84
N ILE A 530 -19.25 27.16 47.94
CA ILE A 530 -20.62 26.90 47.49
C ILE A 530 -21.66 27.62 48.37
N LYS A 531 -21.44 27.63 49.68
CA LYS A 531 -22.29 28.49 50.59
C LYS A 531 -22.23 29.96 50.20
N LYS A 532 -21.06 30.48 49.82
CA LYS A 532 -20.94 31.88 49.32
C LYS A 532 -21.69 32.04 47.99
N ALA A 533 -21.58 31.07 47.03
CA ALA A 533 -22.35 31.12 45.79
C ALA A 533 -23.84 31.21 46.03
N TYR A 534 -24.36 30.37 46.98
CA TYR A 534 -25.76 30.41 47.39
C TYR A 534 -26.18 31.81 47.93
N VAL A 535 -25.41 32.38 48.84
CA VAL A 535 -25.74 33.68 49.45
C VAL A 535 -25.73 34.79 48.37
N LEU A 536 -24.76 34.80 47.46
CA LEU A 536 -24.67 35.76 46.37
C LEU A 536 -25.85 35.64 45.40
N LYS A 537 -26.19 34.37 45.02
CA LYS A 537 -27.34 34.08 44.15
C LYS A 537 -28.66 34.49 44.82
N LYS A 538 -28.82 34.16 46.09
CA LYS A 538 -30.03 34.50 46.90
C LYS A 538 -30.28 36.01 47.01
N LYS A 539 -29.21 36.82 47.08
CA LYS A 539 -29.33 38.27 47.11
C LYS A 539 -29.82 38.88 45.78
N GLY A 540 -29.72 38.15 44.68
CA GLY A 540 -30.25 38.56 43.36
C GLY A 540 -29.62 39.77 42.70
N LYS A 541 -28.53 40.36 43.27
CA LYS A 541 -27.93 41.61 42.81
C LYS A 541 -26.86 41.41 41.72
N LEU A 542 -26.39 40.18 41.51
CA LEU A 542 -25.30 39.86 40.60
C LEU A 542 -25.76 38.82 39.55
N LYS A 543 -25.29 39.01 38.31
CA LYS A 543 -25.44 37.96 37.27
C LYS A 543 -24.53 36.77 37.57
N ASN A 544 -24.86 35.60 37.02
CA ASN A 544 -24.10 34.35 37.23
C ASN A 544 -22.60 34.50 36.92
N ASP A 545 -22.27 35.16 35.82
CA ASP A 545 -20.85 35.44 35.41
C ASP A 545 -20.13 36.31 36.47
N SER A 546 -20.81 37.30 37.06
CA SER A 546 -20.22 38.12 38.10
C SER A 546 -19.99 37.34 39.40
N ILE A 547 -20.89 36.42 39.73
CA ILE A 547 -20.71 35.51 40.85
C ILE A 547 -19.54 34.57 40.60
N LEU A 548 -19.47 33.98 39.40
CA LEU A 548 -18.41 33.09 39.01
C LEU A 548 -17.04 33.80 39.04
N ASN A 549 -16.93 34.99 38.45
CA ASN A 549 -15.70 35.79 38.43
C ASN A 549 -15.26 36.15 39.87
N TYR A 550 -16.20 36.51 40.72
CA TYR A 550 -15.89 36.81 42.11
C TYR A 550 -15.38 35.59 42.89
N LEU A 551 -15.97 34.40 42.68
CA LEU A 551 -15.59 33.17 43.37
C LEU A 551 -14.32 32.55 42.79
N ASN A 552 -14.03 32.79 41.55
CA ASN A 552 -12.86 32.28 40.83
C ASN A 552 -11.71 33.31 40.74
N LYS A 553 -11.76 34.37 41.57
CA LYS A 553 -10.75 35.44 41.54
C LYS A 553 -9.31 34.91 41.64
N ASP A 554 -9.09 33.95 42.52
CA ASP A 554 -7.76 33.43 42.82
C ASP A 554 -7.44 32.13 42.01
N SER A 555 -8.45 31.45 41.46
CA SER A 555 -8.29 30.27 40.59
C SER A 555 -9.56 30.02 39.79
N GLN A 556 -9.42 29.81 38.50
CA GLN A 556 -10.53 29.50 37.57
C GLN A 556 -11.21 28.12 37.86
N LEU A 557 -10.59 27.29 38.70
CA LEU A 557 -11.05 25.96 39.02
C LEU A 557 -11.81 25.89 40.37
N THR A 558 -12.01 27.03 41.05
CA THR A 558 -12.65 27.06 42.39
C THR A 558 -14.13 26.69 42.32
N VAL A 559 -14.85 27.23 41.31
CA VAL A 559 -16.28 26.95 41.09
C VAL A 559 -16.52 26.71 39.60
N LYS A 560 -17.24 25.66 39.29
CA LYS A 560 -17.78 25.39 37.95
C LYS A 560 -19.23 25.89 37.91
N PHE A 561 -19.61 26.55 36.84
CA PHE A 561 -20.99 26.94 36.56
C PHE A 561 -21.47 26.25 35.28
N GLU A 562 -22.69 25.73 35.34
CA GLU A 562 -23.38 25.15 34.18
C GLU A 562 -24.80 25.70 34.13
N GLU A 563 -25.28 26.02 32.97
CA GLU A 563 -26.63 26.49 32.72
C GLU A 563 -27.22 25.74 31.51
N GLY A 564 -28.48 25.38 31.58
CA GLY A 564 -29.19 24.78 30.45
C GLY A 564 -30.27 23.77 30.84
N LYS A 565 -30.82 23.15 29.79
CA LYS A 565 -31.77 22.05 29.92
C LYS A 565 -30.99 20.75 30.09
N LYS A 566 -31.26 19.99 31.13
CA LYS A 566 -30.64 18.69 31.43
C LYS A 566 -31.73 17.64 31.56
N ASN A 567 -31.53 16.44 31.04
CA ASN A 567 -32.44 15.33 31.32
C ASN A 567 -32.37 14.98 32.81
N LYS A 568 -33.48 14.61 33.40
CA LYS A 568 -33.47 14.18 34.82
C LYS A 568 -32.59 12.96 35.03
N SER A 569 -32.55 12.05 34.08
CA SER A 569 -31.71 10.84 34.13
C SER A 569 -30.19 11.14 34.11
N ASP A 570 -29.75 12.27 33.56
CA ASP A 570 -28.34 12.68 33.52
C ASP A 570 -27.86 13.33 34.82
N LEU A 571 -28.80 13.64 35.74
CA LEU A 571 -28.52 14.33 36.97
C LEU A 571 -28.43 13.33 38.14
N ALA A 572 -27.28 12.68 38.27
CA ALA A 572 -27.06 11.61 39.25
C ALA A 572 -27.44 12.01 40.71
N PHE A 573 -27.31 13.29 41.07
CA PHE A 573 -27.67 13.77 42.40
C PHE A 573 -29.18 13.73 42.69
N LEU A 574 -30.05 13.59 41.67
CA LEU A 574 -31.49 13.44 41.86
C LEU A 574 -31.90 12.08 42.50
N ILE A 575 -30.95 11.13 42.56
CA ILE A 575 -31.15 9.88 43.30
C ILE A 575 -31.34 10.16 44.80
N ASP A 576 -30.56 11.10 45.35
CA ASP A 576 -30.51 11.39 46.78
C ASP A 576 -31.12 12.75 47.15
N VAL A 577 -31.35 13.62 46.15
CA VAL A 577 -31.75 15.01 46.37
C VAL A 577 -33.01 15.35 45.59
N VAL A 578 -34.04 15.79 46.30
CA VAL A 578 -35.26 16.34 45.68
C VAL A 578 -35.08 17.85 45.52
N LEU A 579 -35.09 18.33 44.26
CA LEU A 579 -35.05 19.75 43.96
C LEU A 579 -36.47 20.36 44.08
N SER A 580 -36.51 21.60 44.59
CA SER A 580 -37.70 22.44 44.55
C SER A 580 -37.56 23.55 43.52
N PRO A 581 -38.65 24.04 42.92
CA PRO A 581 -38.61 25.21 42.06
C PRO A 581 -37.87 26.37 42.71
N GLY A 582 -36.98 27.02 41.94
CA GLY A 582 -36.14 28.12 42.41
C GLY A 582 -34.80 27.68 42.98
N LEU A 583 -34.21 28.51 43.83
CA LEU A 583 -32.86 28.34 44.37
C LEU A 583 -32.85 27.34 45.55
N ASN A 584 -32.27 26.18 45.35
CA ASN A 584 -32.13 25.14 46.34
C ASN A 584 -30.98 25.38 47.32
N LYS A 585 -31.10 24.93 48.59
CA LYS A 585 -30.00 25.01 49.55
C LYS A 585 -28.80 24.18 49.08
N PRO A 586 -27.57 24.59 49.47
CA PRO A 586 -26.37 23.85 49.16
C PRO A 586 -26.50 22.40 49.70
N PHE A 587 -26.11 21.42 48.86
CA PHE A 587 -26.05 20.00 49.21
C PHE A 587 -24.72 19.40 48.75
N LYS A 588 -24.39 18.25 49.31
CA LYS A 588 -23.23 17.43 48.93
C LYS A 588 -23.70 16.23 48.13
N PHE A 589 -23.08 15.96 47.04
CA PHE A 589 -23.23 14.71 46.30
C PHE A 589 -21.85 14.27 45.80
N ASP A 590 -21.55 13.01 46.03
CA ASP A 590 -20.19 12.48 45.79
C ASP A 590 -19.13 13.37 46.53
N ASN A 591 -18.06 13.70 45.94
CA ASN A 591 -17.00 14.54 46.52
C ASN A 591 -17.15 16.05 46.21
N LYS A 592 -18.35 16.50 45.80
CA LYS A 592 -18.62 17.89 45.43
C LYS A 592 -19.81 18.46 46.18
N PHE A 593 -19.80 19.77 46.29
CA PHE A 593 -20.92 20.55 46.80
C PHE A 593 -21.59 21.29 45.65
N PHE A 594 -22.92 21.39 45.71
CA PHE A 594 -23.74 21.94 44.64
C PHE A 594 -24.67 23.02 45.18
N VAL A 595 -24.94 24.04 44.37
CA VAL A 595 -26.08 24.93 44.49
C VAL A 595 -26.80 24.88 43.14
N VAL A 596 -28.05 24.52 43.18
CA VAL A 596 -28.89 24.37 41.99
C VAL A 596 -30.06 25.34 42.08
N ASN A 597 -30.24 26.10 41.03
CA ASN A 597 -31.44 26.93 40.84
C ASN A 597 -32.28 26.29 39.72
N GLN A 598 -33.42 25.68 40.11
CA GLN A 598 -34.37 25.10 39.17
C GLN A 598 -35.23 26.22 38.57
N LEU A 599 -35.00 26.54 37.30
CA LEU A 599 -35.75 27.56 36.62
C LEU A 599 -37.09 27.06 36.09
N GLU A 600 -37.10 25.84 35.59
CA GLU A 600 -38.26 25.25 34.90
C GLU A 600 -38.20 23.72 34.96
N GLU A 601 -39.33 23.07 35.05
CA GLU A 601 -39.50 21.65 34.83
C GLU A 601 -40.20 21.46 33.48
N ILE A 602 -39.54 20.73 32.57
CA ILE A 602 -39.97 20.56 31.18
C ILE A 602 -40.38 19.09 31.01
N PRO A 603 -41.67 18.81 30.82
CA PRO A 603 -42.14 17.45 30.66
C PRO A 603 -41.61 16.82 29.36
N SER A 604 -41.63 15.50 29.28
CA SER A 604 -41.34 14.74 28.05
C SER A 604 -42.15 15.27 26.90
N ALA A 605 -41.49 15.47 25.77
CA ALA A 605 -42.10 15.99 24.54
C ALA A 605 -41.38 15.39 23.32
N PRO A 606 -42.05 15.30 22.16
CA PRO A 606 -41.38 14.94 20.93
C PRO A 606 -40.24 15.91 20.60
N LYS A 607 -39.10 15.38 20.15
CA LYS A 607 -38.01 16.18 19.63
C LYS A 607 -38.43 16.76 18.27
N GLU A 608 -38.14 18.02 18.03
CA GLU A 608 -38.30 18.60 16.72
C GLU A 608 -37.39 17.92 15.70
N ILE A 609 -37.73 17.94 14.41
CA ILE A 609 -36.95 17.28 13.36
C ILE A 609 -35.47 17.69 13.40
N PHE A 610 -35.17 18.99 13.57
CA PHE A 610 -33.78 19.50 13.63
C PHE A 610 -33.02 19.05 14.90
N GLU A 611 -33.75 18.66 15.97
CA GLU A 611 -33.14 18.18 17.22
C GLU A 611 -32.70 16.70 17.13
N ALA A 612 -33.25 15.94 16.18
CA ALA A 612 -32.94 14.51 15.94
C ALA A 612 -32.81 14.17 14.44
N GLU A 613 -32.42 15.14 13.61
CA GLU A 613 -32.42 15.06 12.14
C GLU A 613 -31.74 13.81 11.61
N GLY A 614 -30.55 13.48 12.14
CA GLY A 614 -29.81 12.29 11.71
C GLY A 614 -30.54 10.98 11.99
N ALA A 615 -31.15 10.85 13.20
CA ALA A 615 -31.89 9.66 13.59
C ALA A 615 -33.21 9.51 12.82
N ILE A 616 -33.93 10.63 12.61
CA ILE A 616 -35.19 10.66 11.86
C ILE A 616 -34.93 10.34 10.39
N THR A 617 -33.89 10.93 9.79
CA THR A 617 -33.51 10.66 8.41
C THR A 617 -33.10 9.20 8.21
N ALA A 618 -32.33 8.62 9.14
CA ALA A 618 -31.93 7.20 9.07
C ALA A 618 -33.17 6.27 9.12
N ALA A 619 -34.10 6.54 10.02
CA ALA A 619 -35.35 5.76 10.09
C ALA A 619 -36.23 5.94 8.85
N TYR A 620 -36.24 7.14 8.24
CA TYR A 620 -36.93 7.37 6.99
C TYR A 620 -36.28 6.65 5.81
N GLN A 621 -34.95 6.55 5.77
CA GLN A 621 -34.23 5.74 4.80
C GLN A 621 -34.61 4.27 4.89
N GLU A 622 -34.69 3.73 6.10
CA GLU A 622 -35.12 2.35 6.33
C GLU A 622 -36.58 2.14 5.88
N TYR A 623 -37.47 3.06 6.19
CA TYR A 623 -38.86 3.03 5.71
C TYR A 623 -38.95 3.04 4.17
N LEU A 624 -38.21 3.93 3.51
CA LEU A 624 -38.16 3.99 2.04
C LEU A 624 -37.63 2.68 1.44
N GLU A 625 -36.58 2.11 2.05
CA GLU A 625 -36.02 0.84 1.61
C GLU A 625 -37.04 -0.31 1.70
N GLN A 626 -37.73 -0.42 2.83
CA GLN A 626 -38.76 -1.46 3.02
C GLN A 626 -39.92 -1.33 2.03
N GLN A 627 -40.38 -0.11 1.82
CA GLN A 627 -41.43 0.16 0.82
C GLN A 627 -40.98 -0.24 -0.59
N TRP A 628 -39.81 0.23 -0.97
CA TRP A 628 -39.23 -0.06 -2.27
C TRP A 628 -38.99 -1.56 -2.50
N LEU A 629 -38.41 -2.26 -1.52
CA LEU A 629 -38.21 -3.72 -1.60
C LEU A 629 -39.53 -4.49 -1.71
N SER A 630 -40.60 -4.04 -1.04
CA SER A 630 -41.93 -4.61 -1.19
C SER A 630 -42.47 -4.46 -2.63
N ASP A 631 -42.25 -3.30 -3.24
CA ASP A 631 -42.66 -3.03 -4.62
C ASP A 631 -41.81 -3.83 -5.62
N LEU A 632 -40.50 -3.95 -5.38
CA LEU A 632 -39.61 -4.78 -6.19
C LEU A 632 -39.99 -6.26 -6.13
N ALA A 633 -40.33 -6.79 -4.95
CA ALA A 633 -40.74 -8.17 -4.79
C ALA A 633 -42.07 -8.50 -5.55
N LYS A 634 -42.97 -7.53 -5.67
CA LYS A 634 -44.18 -7.67 -6.51
C LYS A 634 -43.85 -7.63 -8.02
N LYS A 635 -42.87 -6.77 -8.37
CA LYS A 635 -42.48 -6.55 -9.76
C LYS A 635 -41.62 -7.69 -10.34
N TYR A 636 -40.71 -8.23 -9.51
CA TYR A 636 -39.78 -9.28 -9.89
C TYR A 636 -40.04 -10.55 -9.06
N PRO A 637 -40.84 -11.49 -9.51
CA PRO A 637 -41.08 -12.75 -8.82
C PRO A 637 -39.74 -13.50 -8.59
N ILE A 638 -39.56 -13.99 -7.38
CA ILE A 638 -38.38 -14.79 -6.99
C ILE A 638 -38.87 -16.20 -6.64
N GLU A 639 -38.23 -17.20 -7.26
CA GLU A 639 -38.40 -18.62 -6.90
C GLU A 639 -37.06 -19.14 -6.41
N VAL A 640 -37.04 -19.72 -5.18
CA VAL A 640 -35.84 -20.29 -4.57
C VAL A 640 -35.90 -21.79 -4.58
N ASN A 641 -34.85 -22.42 -5.05
CA ASN A 641 -34.64 -23.86 -4.93
C ASN A 641 -33.98 -24.21 -3.61
N TYR A 642 -34.78 -24.55 -2.60
CA TYR A 642 -34.30 -24.85 -1.26
C TYR A 642 -33.50 -26.16 -1.19
N ASP A 643 -33.68 -27.10 -2.09
CA ASP A 643 -32.86 -28.33 -2.14
C ASP A 643 -31.43 -27.97 -2.54
N VAL A 644 -31.26 -27.08 -3.52
CA VAL A 644 -29.94 -26.54 -3.91
C VAL A 644 -29.36 -25.69 -2.79
N LEU A 645 -30.14 -24.83 -2.13
CA LEU A 645 -29.70 -24.02 -1.01
C LEU A 645 -29.13 -24.88 0.13
N TYR A 646 -29.87 -25.91 0.54
CA TYR A 646 -29.47 -26.78 1.65
C TYR A 646 -28.38 -27.80 1.29
N SER A 647 -28.01 -27.92 0.03
CA SER A 647 -26.83 -28.66 -0.41
C SER A 647 -25.52 -27.94 -0.05
N ILE A 648 -25.59 -26.66 0.33
CA ILE A 648 -24.44 -25.86 0.76
C ILE A 648 -24.14 -26.17 2.23
N VAL A 649 -23.27 -27.16 2.48
CA VAL A 649 -22.96 -27.61 3.85
C VAL A 649 -21.59 -27.15 4.32
N ASN A 650 -20.60 -27.20 3.45
CA ASN A 650 -19.21 -26.91 3.77
C ASN A 650 -18.63 -25.86 2.84
N LYS A 651 -17.70 -25.05 3.39
CA LYS A 651 -16.93 -24.12 2.57
C LYS A 651 -16.11 -24.92 1.54
N PRO A 652 -16.15 -24.56 0.25
CA PRO A 652 -15.29 -25.16 -0.76
C PRO A 652 -13.80 -25.00 -0.37
N ASN A 653 -13.02 -26.06 -0.57
CA ASN A 653 -11.58 -26.11 -0.23
C ASN A 653 -10.74 -25.19 -1.11
#